data_5af2db2b21eec19e6865159e17691933
#
_entry.id   5af2db2b21eec19e6865159e17691933
#
_cell.length_a   1.000
_cell.length_b   1.000
_cell.length_c   1.000
_cell.angle_alpha   90.00
_cell.angle_beta   90.00
_cell.angle_gamma   90.00
#
_symmetry.space_group_name_H-M   'P 1'
#
loop_
_entity.id
_entity.type
_entity.pdbx_description
1 polymer ?
#
loop_
_entity_poly.entity_id
_entity_poly.type
_entity_poly.pdbx_seq_one_letter_code
_entity_poly.pdbx_strand_id
1 'polypeptide(L)'
;MIAYYGSRAGYRSGWSVVPGQTSVPFSAFPPVPEGQSSSIPFSAFPPMQEGQTSSIPFSAFRPMQEGQSSIPFGAFPPVQPPEVPPPQPPPPGPPGPPGPPGPPGPPGQPPRPSDFICPPRPNHGTEGKPILLRANHFQVRIPKGVIHHYDISITPDKCPRRVNREIIDTMVAAYSQKIFSGQKPVFDGRKNLYSRDPLPIGRDKVELEVTLPGEGKDRVFKVAIKWVTQVELEVTLPGEGKDRVFNITMKWVQQISLFGLEEALQGKVREIPADAIMAVDIIMRHLPSMTYTPVGRSFFSPPEGYDHPLGGGREVWFGFHQSVRPSHWKMMLNIDVSATAFYKAQPVIEFMCEVLDMKDVNEQKRPLTDSQRVKFTKEIKGLKVEITHCGTMRRKYRVCNVTRRPAQTQSFPLQLDSGQTVECTVARYFLERYKMKLQYPHLPCLQVGQEQKHTYLPLEVCNVVGGQRCIKKLTDMQTSTMIKATARSAPDREREINNLVRKADFNKDPYLQMFGITVNYQMNEVHGRVIPPPYVQYGGRVRKANFNADPFLQTFGININPVMCEVQGRVLHPPKLQYGGRTKAQAIPNQGVWDMRGKQFYNGMEIRVWAIACFAPQRTVREDALRNFTQQLQRISNDAGMPILGQPCFCKYATGPDQVEPMFRYLKNTYSGLQLIVVVLPGKTPVYAEVKRVGDILFGLATQCVQAKNVNKTTPQTLSNLCLKINVKLGGINNILLPSIRPAVFREPVIFLGADVTHPPAGDASKPSIAAVVGSMDAHPSRYSATVRVQQHRQEIIQELSSMVRELLIHFYKATRFKPTRIIFYRDGVSEGQFQQVLSHELRAVREACMKLEIGYQPGITFIVVQKRHHTRLFCADRKDQIGRSGNIPAGTTVDVGITHPTEFDFYLCSHAGIQGTSRPSHYHVLWDDNRFTADELQTLTYQLCHTYVRCTRSVSIPAPAYYAHLVAFRARYHLVEKEHDSGEGSRYSDNSDERTPTAMARAVTVHPDTINVMYYA
;
A
#
# COMPACT_ATOMS: atom_id res chain seq x y z
N MET A 1 -9.79 1.67 4.91
CA MET A 1 -11.10 1.29 4.34
C MET A 1 -11.65 0.09 5.09
N ILE A 2 -11.78 0.19 6.40
CA ILE A 2 -12.36 -0.82 7.28
C ILE A 2 -13.05 -0.07 8.40
N ALA A 3 -14.30 0.19 8.23
CA ALA A 3 -15.26 0.45 9.31
C ALA A 3 -16.56 0.92 8.67
N TYR A 4 -17.41 -0.02 8.32
CA TYR A 4 -18.86 0.17 8.20
C TYR A 4 -19.50 -1.05 7.55
N TYR A 5 -19.87 -2.02 8.38
CA TYR A 5 -21.01 -2.89 8.14
C TYR A 5 -21.48 -3.44 9.49
N GLY A 6 -22.54 -2.87 9.99
CA GLY A 6 -23.33 -3.44 11.06
C GLY A 6 -24.43 -4.32 10.47
N SER A 7 -24.52 -5.52 10.99
CA SER A 7 -25.50 -6.54 10.65
C SER A 7 -26.92 -6.14 11.08
N ARG A 8 -27.89 -6.44 10.22
CA ARG A 8 -29.31 -6.52 10.59
C ARG A 8 -29.58 -7.79 11.37
N ALA A 9 -30.19 -7.66 12.53
CA ALA A 9 -31.12 -8.63 13.10
C ALA A 9 -32.21 -7.84 13.83
N GLY A 10 -33.42 -8.02 13.42
CA GLY A 10 -34.59 -7.37 13.99
C GLY A 10 -35.14 -8.13 15.19
N TYR A 11 -35.69 -7.42 16.13
CA TYR A 11 -36.81 -7.84 16.95
C TYR A 11 -37.67 -6.63 17.26
N ARG A 12 -38.96 -6.77 17.02
CA ARG A 12 -40.07 -5.84 17.41
C ARG A 12 -40.38 -6.01 18.88
N SER A 13 -40.58 -4.93 19.59
CA SER A 13 -41.68 -4.79 20.58
C SER A 13 -41.88 -3.30 20.85
N GLY A 14 -43.14 -2.86 20.78
CA GLY A 14 -43.55 -1.50 21.03
C GLY A 14 -43.71 -1.21 22.53
N TRP A 15 -43.83 0.06 22.84
CA TRP A 15 -44.73 0.64 23.84
C TRP A 15 -44.71 2.17 23.80
N SER A 16 -45.82 2.72 24.02
CA SER A 16 -46.49 3.98 23.94
C SER A 16 -45.86 5.27 24.51
N VAL A 17 -46.36 6.34 23.98
CA VAL A 17 -46.16 7.78 24.17
C VAL A 17 -46.67 8.29 25.55
N VAL A 18 -45.99 9.28 26.12
CA VAL A 18 -46.61 10.42 26.83
C VAL A 18 -45.81 11.71 26.58
N PRO A 19 -46.43 12.89 26.30
CA PRO A 19 -45.74 14.13 25.89
C PRO A 19 -45.55 15.09 27.06
N GLY A 20 -44.56 15.98 26.91
CA GLY A 20 -44.46 17.14 27.81
C GLY A 20 -43.21 17.97 27.70
N GLN A 21 -43.38 19.11 27.07
CA GLN A 21 -42.77 20.42 27.33
C GLN A 21 -41.43 20.87 26.75
N THR A 22 -41.57 21.93 26.06
CA THR A 22 -40.86 23.19 25.79
C THR A 22 -39.70 23.15 24.76
N SER A 23 -40.09 23.68 23.60
CA SER A 23 -39.26 24.01 22.46
C SER A 23 -38.48 25.31 22.64
N VAL A 24 -37.16 25.27 22.51
CA VAL A 24 -36.36 26.46 22.23
C VAL A 24 -36.11 26.48 20.71
N PRO A 25 -36.45 27.53 20.00
CA PRO A 25 -36.32 27.58 18.55
C PRO A 25 -34.87 27.73 18.13
N PHE A 26 -34.45 26.85 17.23
CA PHE A 26 -33.20 27.00 16.48
C PHE A 26 -33.38 28.07 15.39
N SER A 27 -32.70 29.19 15.50
CA SER A 27 -32.67 30.20 14.46
C SER A 27 -31.56 29.96 13.45
N ALA A 28 -31.82 30.23 12.17
CA ALA A 28 -30.83 30.25 11.10
C ALA A 28 -29.74 31.31 11.36
N PHE A 29 -28.55 31.16 10.80
CA PHE A 29 -27.50 32.16 10.83
C PHE A 29 -28.03 33.55 10.46
N PRO A 30 -27.65 34.62 11.17
CA PRO A 30 -27.87 35.96 10.66
C PRO A 30 -27.07 36.14 9.35
N PRO A 31 -27.63 36.83 8.33
CA PRO A 31 -26.90 37.21 7.13
C PRO A 31 -25.70 38.09 7.55
N VAL A 32 -24.57 37.86 6.94
CA VAL A 32 -23.39 38.72 7.03
C VAL A 32 -23.78 40.04 6.41
N PRO A 33 -23.59 41.21 7.04
CA PRO A 33 -23.84 42.51 6.38
C PRO A 33 -22.88 42.65 5.17
N GLU A 34 -23.44 42.82 3.99
CA GLU A 34 -22.69 43.26 2.84
C GLU A 34 -22.33 44.76 3.05
N GLY A 35 -21.04 45.02 2.94
CA GLY A 35 -20.53 46.38 2.83
C GLY A 35 -19.79 46.91 4.04
N GLN A 36 -18.49 46.66 4.04
CA GLN A 36 -17.46 47.72 4.26
C GLN A 36 -16.08 47.05 4.11
N SER A 37 -15.47 47.25 2.95
CA SER A 37 -14.04 47.05 2.70
C SER A 37 -13.26 48.11 3.48
N SER A 38 -12.76 47.79 4.63
CA SER A 38 -11.70 48.58 5.26
C SER A 38 -10.37 47.92 4.96
N SER A 39 -9.71 48.41 3.92
CA SER A 39 -8.29 48.20 3.69
C SER A 39 -7.50 48.81 4.82
N ILE A 40 -6.90 48.02 5.68
CA ILE A 40 -5.85 48.45 6.60
C ILE A 40 -4.53 48.33 5.84
N PRO A 41 -3.75 49.39 5.71
CA PRO A 41 -2.48 49.35 4.99
C PRO A 41 -1.43 48.53 5.76
N PHE A 42 -0.76 47.65 5.00
CA PHE A 42 0.34 46.79 5.45
C PHE A 42 1.64 47.62 5.61
N SER A 43 1.72 48.51 6.61
CA SER A 43 2.91 49.28 6.86
C SER A 43 3.11 49.61 8.34
N ALA A 44 3.27 48.59 9.17
CA ALA A 44 3.72 48.76 10.56
C ALA A 44 4.31 47.49 11.17
N PHE A 45 5.25 46.84 10.48
CA PHE A 45 6.23 45.96 11.13
C PHE A 45 7.59 46.23 10.50
N PRO A 46 8.64 46.51 11.30
CA PRO A 46 9.99 46.69 10.77
C PRO A 46 10.53 45.37 10.21
N PRO A 47 11.41 45.40 9.20
CA PRO A 47 11.99 44.18 8.62
C PRO A 47 12.88 43.50 9.68
N MET A 48 12.59 42.21 9.93
CA MET A 48 13.54 41.37 10.66
C MET A 48 14.77 41.15 9.76
N GLN A 49 15.93 41.53 10.25
CA GLN A 49 17.22 41.22 9.63
C GLN A 49 17.40 39.71 9.51
N GLU A 50 17.81 39.27 8.35
CA GLU A 50 18.32 37.90 8.10
C GLU A 50 19.59 37.72 8.96
N GLY A 51 19.58 36.71 9.83
CA GLY A 51 20.79 36.29 10.50
C GLY A 51 20.68 36.00 11.99
N GLN A 52 19.66 35.26 12.43
CA GLN A 52 19.76 34.55 13.71
C GLN A 52 18.86 33.30 13.67
N THR A 53 19.47 32.17 13.33
CA THR A 53 18.98 30.85 13.72
C THR A 53 19.03 30.77 15.24
N SER A 54 17.88 30.86 15.89
CA SER A 54 17.78 30.58 17.32
C SER A 54 17.94 29.09 17.58
N SER A 55 19.18 28.60 17.58
CA SER A 55 19.57 27.36 18.22
C SER A 55 19.46 27.58 19.72
N ILE A 56 18.47 27.01 20.37
CA ILE A 56 18.44 26.87 21.83
C ILE A 56 19.54 25.88 22.18
N PRO A 57 20.62 26.28 22.85
CA PRO A 57 21.67 25.33 23.21
C PRO A 57 21.17 24.38 24.29
N PHE A 58 21.41 23.09 24.05
CA PHE A 58 21.12 21.99 24.97
C PHE A 58 21.99 22.09 26.29
N SER A 59 22.86 23.05 26.37
CA SER A 59 23.81 23.27 27.48
C SER A 59 23.24 23.92 28.75
N ALA A 60 21.95 24.19 28.85
CA ALA A 60 21.33 24.82 30.03
C ALA A 60 20.93 23.83 31.15
N PHE A 61 21.35 22.58 31.10
CA PHE A 61 21.12 21.63 32.17
C PHE A 61 22.42 21.42 32.98
N ARG A 62 22.59 22.15 34.06
CA ARG A 62 23.60 21.85 35.08
C ARG A 62 23.24 20.55 35.82
N PRO A 63 24.23 19.66 36.07
CA PRO A 63 24.01 18.51 36.93
C PRO A 63 23.77 19.01 38.38
N MET A 64 22.76 18.41 39.03
CA MET A 64 22.58 18.60 40.47
C MET A 64 23.76 17.95 41.20
N GLN A 65 24.35 18.69 42.11
CA GLN A 65 25.40 18.22 42.99
C GLN A 65 24.89 17.09 43.90
N GLU A 66 25.69 16.02 43.98
CA GLU A 66 25.54 14.92 44.94
C GLU A 66 25.63 15.47 46.38
N GLY A 67 24.57 15.31 47.12
CA GLY A 67 24.52 15.44 48.56
C GLY A 67 24.84 14.08 49.20
N GLN A 68 25.91 14.04 49.98
CA GLN A 68 26.39 12.88 50.75
C GLN A 68 25.34 12.41 51.76
N SER A 69 25.08 11.08 51.75
CA SER A 69 24.71 10.35 52.97
C SER A 69 25.24 8.91 52.90
N SER A 70 26.25 8.67 53.71
CA SER A 70 26.90 7.41 53.97
C SER A 70 26.03 6.49 54.86
N ILE A 71 25.78 5.25 54.44
CA ILE A 71 25.36 4.14 55.31
C ILE A 71 26.30 2.94 55.06
N PRO A 72 26.88 2.31 56.05
CA PRO A 72 27.95 1.30 55.89
C PRO A 72 27.37 -0.08 55.53
N PHE A 73 27.98 -0.75 54.58
CA PHE A 73 27.71 -2.16 54.28
C PHE A 73 28.59 -3.07 55.11
N GLY A 74 27.99 -4.03 55.83
CA GLY A 74 28.65 -5.10 56.60
C GLY A 74 29.25 -6.17 55.68
N ALA A 75 30.33 -6.75 56.16
CA ALA A 75 31.19 -7.71 55.53
C ALA A 75 30.54 -9.09 55.33
N PHE A 76 30.74 -9.74 54.19
CA PHE A 76 30.54 -11.15 53.97
C PHE A 76 31.86 -11.92 53.87
N PRO A 77 31.94 -13.18 54.32
CA PRO A 77 33.17 -13.98 54.46
C PRO A 77 33.67 -14.54 53.12
N PRO A 78 34.96 -14.94 53.02
CA PRO A 78 35.59 -15.37 51.77
C PRO A 78 35.22 -16.80 51.37
N VAL A 79 34.98 -17.00 50.06
CA VAL A 79 34.81 -18.34 49.47
C VAL A 79 36.14 -18.82 48.92
N GLN A 80 36.49 -20.09 49.17
CA GLN A 80 37.70 -20.78 48.71
C GLN A 80 37.65 -21.07 47.19
N PRO A 81 38.81 -21.15 46.50
CA PRO A 81 38.88 -21.42 45.07
C PRO A 81 38.75 -22.92 44.73
N PRO A 82 38.19 -23.30 43.59
CA PRO A 82 38.15 -24.67 43.12
C PRO A 82 39.39 -25.07 42.32
N GLU A 83 39.67 -26.40 42.30
CA GLU A 83 40.81 -27.12 41.82
C GLU A 83 41.09 -26.98 40.31
N VAL A 84 42.35 -27.16 39.96
CA VAL A 84 42.99 -27.06 38.64
C VAL A 84 42.80 -28.32 37.81
N PRO A 85 42.34 -28.26 36.53
CA PRO A 85 42.40 -29.42 35.63
C PRO A 85 43.74 -29.52 34.89
N PRO A 86 44.08 -30.70 34.29
CA PRO A 86 45.42 -31.08 33.83
C PRO A 86 45.87 -30.35 32.55
N PRO A 87 47.18 -30.41 32.18
CA PRO A 87 47.81 -29.53 31.22
C PRO A 87 47.47 -29.82 29.75
N GLN A 88 47.24 -28.78 28.99
CA GLN A 88 47.12 -28.81 27.53
C GLN A 88 48.49 -28.77 26.82
N PRO A 89 48.59 -29.24 25.57
CA PRO A 89 49.82 -29.24 24.80
C PRO A 89 50.33 -27.82 24.42
N PRO A 90 51.60 -27.63 24.10
CA PRO A 90 52.21 -26.32 23.96
C PRO A 90 51.70 -25.53 22.73
N PRO A 91 51.64 -24.20 22.84
CA PRO A 91 51.16 -23.34 21.77
C PRO A 91 52.16 -23.20 20.63
N PRO A 92 51.69 -22.92 19.40
CA PRO A 92 52.57 -22.57 18.28
C PRO A 92 53.29 -21.24 18.52
N GLY A 93 54.49 -21.13 18.00
CA GLY A 93 55.45 -20.03 18.22
C GLY A 93 54.89 -18.61 17.87
N PRO A 94 55.52 -17.57 18.39
CA PRO A 94 55.00 -16.22 18.29
C PRO A 94 55.03 -15.68 16.85
N PRO A 95 53.98 -14.92 16.44
CA PRO A 95 53.99 -14.21 15.16
C PRO A 95 55.05 -13.09 15.18
N GLY A 96 55.68 -12.87 14.04
CA GLY A 96 56.67 -11.82 13.84
C GLY A 96 56.14 -10.42 14.12
N PRO A 97 57.02 -9.42 14.34
CA PRO A 97 56.59 -8.06 14.73
C PRO A 97 55.71 -7.42 13.66
N PRO A 98 54.65 -6.65 14.08
CA PRO A 98 53.77 -5.94 13.13
C PRO A 98 54.60 -4.87 12.38
N GLY A 99 54.41 -4.81 11.08
CA GLY A 99 54.94 -3.75 10.23
C GLY A 99 54.45 -2.35 10.68
N PRO A 100 55.14 -1.28 10.30
CA PRO A 100 54.75 0.06 10.70
C PRO A 100 53.33 0.40 10.18
N PRO A 101 52.52 1.18 11.00
CA PRO A 101 51.19 1.59 10.60
C PRO A 101 51.28 2.46 9.33
N GLY A 102 50.48 2.07 8.31
CA GLY A 102 50.32 2.89 7.10
C GLY A 102 49.76 4.28 7.45
N PRO A 103 49.96 5.27 6.56
CA PRO A 103 49.47 6.63 6.80
C PRO A 103 47.96 6.64 6.99
N PRO A 104 47.43 7.53 7.87
CA PRO A 104 45.96 7.64 8.09
C PRO A 104 45.29 8.03 6.78
N GLY A 105 44.25 7.25 6.40
CA GLY A 105 43.42 7.52 5.23
C GLY A 105 42.68 8.86 5.39
N PRO A 106 42.28 9.50 4.29
CA PRO A 106 41.62 10.78 4.32
C PRO A 106 40.32 10.72 5.13
N PRO A 107 40.01 11.76 5.94
CA PRO A 107 38.81 11.78 6.76
C PRO A 107 37.57 11.89 5.87
N GLY A 108 36.61 10.96 6.04
CA GLY A 108 35.22 11.19 5.64
C GLY A 108 34.72 10.50 4.40
N GLN A 109 35.17 9.29 4.06
CA GLN A 109 34.34 8.49 3.13
C GLN A 109 33.11 7.94 3.90
N PRO A 110 31.90 8.13 3.34
CA PRO A 110 30.72 7.48 3.92
C PRO A 110 30.91 5.96 3.89
N PRO A 111 30.40 5.22 4.92
CA PRO A 111 30.53 3.77 4.97
C PRO A 111 29.99 3.15 3.69
N ARG A 112 30.73 2.18 3.15
CA ARG A 112 30.33 1.48 1.92
C ARG A 112 29.02 0.74 2.14
N PRO A 113 28.19 0.49 1.10
CA PRO A 113 26.92 -0.23 1.21
C PRO A 113 27.03 -1.63 1.83
N SER A 114 28.23 -2.21 1.92
CA SER A 114 28.52 -3.51 2.52
C SER A 114 28.47 -3.53 4.07
N ASP A 115 28.38 -2.39 4.73
CA ASP A 115 28.52 -2.31 6.20
C ASP A 115 27.19 -2.53 6.96
N PHE A 116 26.05 -2.61 6.25
CA PHE A 116 24.74 -2.80 6.85
C PHE A 116 24.18 -4.20 6.53
N ILE A 117 24.38 -5.13 7.45
CA ILE A 117 23.90 -6.52 7.34
C ILE A 117 22.70 -6.68 8.27
N CYS A 118 21.61 -7.29 7.77
CA CYS A 118 20.47 -7.64 8.61
C CYS A 118 20.88 -8.60 9.74
N PRO A 119 20.33 -8.45 10.96
CA PRO A 119 20.68 -9.31 12.07
C PRO A 119 20.26 -10.76 11.79
N PRO A 120 21.08 -11.74 12.21
CA PRO A 120 20.65 -13.13 12.16
C PRO A 120 19.50 -13.36 13.13
N ARG A 121 18.65 -14.36 12.84
CA ARG A 121 17.62 -14.80 13.76
C ARG A 121 18.25 -15.28 15.09
N PRO A 122 17.87 -14.71 16.24
CA PRO A 122 18.45 -15.12 17.52
C PRO A 122 18.03 -16.53 17.93
N ASN A 123 16.75 -16.85 17.74
CA ASN A 123 16.14 -18.16 18.05
C ASN A 123 14.78 -18.27 17.35
N HIS A 124 14.13 -19.42 17.46
CA HIS A 124 12.70 -19.57 17.19
C HIS A 124 11.92 -19.36 18.48
N GLY A 125 10.76 -18.72 18.40
CA GLY A 125 9.93 -18.49 19.56
C GLY A 125 9.32 -19.79 20.09
N THR A 126 9.06 -19.82 21.39
CA THR A 126 8.50 -20.96 22.11
C THR A 126 7.17 -20.65 22.78
N GLU A 127 6.86 -19.38 23.03
CA GLU A 127 5.62 -18.96 23.69
C GLU A 127 4.38 -19.16 22.81
N GLY A 128 3.28 -19.53 23.46
CA GLY A 128 1.97 -19.67 22.84
C GLY A 128 1.53 -21.13 22.67
N LYS A 129 0.26 -21.30 22.28
CA LYS A 129 -0.32 -22.62 21.99
C LYS A 129 0.11 -23.11 20.61
N PRO A 130 0.71 -24.29 20.46
CA PRO A 130 1.04 -24.85 19.15
C PRO A 130 -0.19 -25.00 18.25
N ILE A 131 -0.03 -24.76 16.97
CA ILE A 131 -1.04 -24.93 15.93
C ILE A 131 -0.39 -25.41 14.63
N LEU A 132 -0.98 -26.42 13.98
CA LEU A 132 -0.53 -26.89 12.68
C LEU A 132 -1.25 -26.12 11.58
N LEU A 133 -0.50 -25.54 10.65
CA LEU A 133 -0.99 -24.70 9.59
C LEU A 133 -0.51 -25.20 8.22
N ARG A 134 -1.29 -24.91 7.18
CA ARG A 134 -0.83 -24.99 5.79
C ARG A 134 -0.63 -23.58 5.26
N ALA A 135 0.54 -23.33 4.66
CA ALA A 135 0.87 -22.08 4.00
C ALA A 135 0.73 -22.26 2.48
N ASN A 136 0.26 -21.26 1.78
CA ASN A 136 0.20 -21.24 0.31
C ASN A 136 1.58 -21.07 -0.34
N HIS A 137 2.54 -21.83 0.16
CA HIS A 137 3.91 -21.96 -0.30
C HIS A 137 4.12 -23.39 -0.80
N PHE A 138 4.74 -23.53 -1.94
CA PHE A 138 4.99 -24.81 -2.62
C PHE A 138 6.49 -24.95 -2.83
N GLN A 139 7.04 -26.08 -2.45
CA GLN A 139 8.48 -26.29 -2.56
C GLN A 139 8.91 -26.33 -4.03
N VAL A 140 9.96 -25.62 -4.34
CA VAL A 140 10.62 -25.59 -5.64
C VAL A 140 11.96 -26.31 -5.52
N ARG A 141 12.19 -27.29 -6.37
CA ARG A 141 13.51 -27.90 -6.55
C ARG A 141 14.24 -27.18 -7.68
N ILE A 142 15.42 -26.69 -7.40
CA ILE A 142 16.29 -26.01 -8.36
C ILE A 142 17.39 -26.99 -8.73
N PRO A 143 17.67 -27.21 -10.03
CA PRO A 143 18.76 -28.09 -10.45
C PRO A 143 20.12 -27.48 -10.12
N LYS A 144 21.12 -28.33 -10.01
CA LYS A 144 22.52 -27.91 -9.95
C LYS A 144 22.96 -27.38 -11.30
N GLY A 145 23.82 -26.39 -11.31
CA GLY A 145 24.39 -25.84 -12.53
C GLY A 145 24.44 -24.33 -12.55
N VAL A 146 24.53 -23.79 -13.75
CA VAL A 146 24.62 -22.34 -13.99
C VAL A 146 23.53 -21.88 -14.95
N ILE A 147 23.23 -20.60 -14.90
CA ILE A 147 22.36 -19.88 -15.83
C ILE A 147 23.17 -18.76 -16.47
N HIS A 148 23.04 -18.61 -17.79
CA HIS A 148 23.70 -17.54 -18.53
C HIS A 148 22.77 -16.33 -18.63
N HIS A 149 23.27 -15.15 -18.23
CA HIS A 149 22.55 -13.89 -18.23
C HIS A 149 23.04 -12.98 -19.35
N TYR A 150 22.09 -12.47 -20.13
CA TYR A 150 22.32 -11.54 -21.24
C TYR A 150 21.51 -10.27 -21.02
N ASP A 151 22.10 -9.11 -21.32
CA ASP A 151 21.40 -7.81 -21.39
C ASP A 151 20.88 -7.57 -22.81
N ILE A 152 19.62 -7.19 -22.91
CA ILE A 152 18.91 -6.97 -24.17
C ILE A 152 18.55 -5.50 -24.29
N SER A 153 18.93 -4.89 -25.40
CA SER A 153 18.47 -3.57 -25.83
C SER A 153 17.66 -3.68 -27.11
N ILE A 154 16.51 -3.03 -27.16
CA ILE A 154 15.57 -3.04 -28.28
C ILE A 154 15.42 -1.61 -28.79
N THR A 155 15.67 -1.38 -30.05
CA THR A 155 15.50 -0.06 -30.71
C THR A 155 14.38 -0.14 -31.74
N PRO A 156 13.41 0.77 -31.73
CA PRO A 156 13.25 1.94 -30.83
C PRO A 156 12.74 1.60 -29.41
N ASP A 157 13.30 2.26 -28.44
CA ASP A 157 13.32 1.94 -27.01
C ASP A 157 11.98 2.02 -26.26
N LYS A 158 10.91 2.53 -26.84
CA LYS A 158 9.67 2.89 -26.13
C LYS A 158 8.51 1.90 -26.33
N CYS A 159 8.79 0.61 -26.41
CA CYS A 159 7.74 -0.39 -26.54
C CYS A 159 7.21 -0.90 -25.19
N PRO A 160 5.90 -1.23 -25.09
CA PRO A 160 5.35 -1.91 -23.92
C PRO A 160 5.96 -3.30 -23.72
N ARG A 161 6.08 -3.77 -22.48
CA ARG A 161 6.65 -5.09 -22.15
C ARG A 161 6.04 -6.27 -22.93
N ARG A 162 4.75 -6.21 -23.28
CA ARG A 162 4.10 -7.24 -24.08
C ARG A 162 4.69 -7.29 -25.49
N VAL A 163 4.85 -6.12 -26.11
CA VAL A 163 5.46 -6.00 -27.44
C VAL A 163 6.93 -6.43 -27.40
N ASN A 164 7.68 -6.05 -26.35
CA ASN A 164 9.06 -6.51 -26.19
C ASN A 164 9.16 -8.04 -26.12
N ARG A 165 8.24 -8.72 -25.43
CA ARG A 165 8.21 -10.18 -25.42
C ARG A 165 7.89 -10.76 -26.80
N GLU A 166 6.87 -10.23 -27.45
CA GLU A 166 6.50 -10.62 -28.82
C GLU A 166 7.69 -10.48 -29.78
N ILE A 167 8.46 -9.38 -29.70
CA ILE A 167 9.69 -9.16 -30.47
C ILE A 167 10.74 -10.26 -30.17
N ILE A 168 10.98 -10.52 -28.89
CA ILE A 168 11.98 -11.54 -28.50
C ILE A 168 11.53 -12.94 -28.87
N ASP A 169 10.24 -13.27 -28.73
CA ASP A 169 9.70 -14.57 -29.13
C ASP A 169 9.84 -14.79 -30.65
N THR A 170 9.57 -13.75 -31.45
CA THR A 170 9.79 -13.78 -32.90
C THR A 170 11.27 -13.95 -33.24
N MET A 171 12.17 -13.23 -32.52
CA MET A 171 13.62 -13.40 -32.67
C MET A 171 14.07 -14.83 -32.36
N VAL A 172 13.60 -15.41 -31.25
CA VAL A 172 13.95 -16.79 -30.87
C VAL A 172 13.46 -17.80 -31.90
N ALA A 173 12.26 -17.58 -32.47
CA ALA A 173 11.72 -18.44 -33.52
C ALA A 173 12.52 -18.31 -34.82
N ALA A 174 12.80 -17.09 -35.27
CA ALA A 174 13.54 -16.83 -36.53
C ALA A 174 14.99 -17.33 -36.50
N TYR A 175 15.66 -17.24 -35.36
CA TYR A 175 17.07 -17.59 -35.19
C TYR A 175 17.29 -18.87 -34.36
N SER A 176 16.28 -19.71 -34.22
CA SER A 176 16.24 -20.88 -33.34
C SER A 176 17.45 -21.79 -33.50
N GLN A 177 17.86 -22.14 -34.73
CA GLN A 177 19.03 -23.03 -34.97
C GLN A 177 20.37 -22.28 -34.99
N LYS A 178 20.40 -21.08 -35.58
CA LYS A 178 21.67 -20.34 -35.83
C LYS A 178 22.27 -19.73 -34.57
N ILE A 179 21.43 -19.23 -33.64
CA ILE A 179 21.87 -18.48 -32.45
C ILE A 179 21.46 -19.19 -31.17
N PHE A 180 20.28 -19.77 -31.16
CA PHE A 180 19.74 -20.36 -29.93
C PHE A 180 20.00 -21.86 -29.81
N SER A 181 20.55 -22.50 -30.86
CA SER A 181 20.85 -23.97 -30.87
C SER A 181 19.66 -24.80 -30.38
N GLY A 182 18.45 -24.41 -30.77
CA GLY A 182 17.20 -25.01 -30.29
C GLY A 182 16.80 -24.68 -28.86
N GLN A 183 17.58 -23.90 -28.13
CA GLN A 183 17.27 -23.48 -26.77
C GLN A 183 16.10 -22.48 -26.73
N LYS A 184 15.35 -22.49 -25.62
CA LYS A 184 14.25 -21.57 -25.33
C LYS A 184 14.68 -20.60 -24.21
N PRO A 185 15.30 -19.48 -24.53
CA PRO A 185 15.69 -18.48 -23.53
C PRO A 185 14.45 -17.80 -22.94
N VAL A 186 14.61 -17.23 -21.75
CA VAL A 186 13.56 -16.57 -20.98
C VAL A 186 13.84 -15.10 -20.83
N PHE A 187 12.85 -14.23 -21.13
CA PHE A 187 13.01 -12.79 -21.15
C PHE A 187 12.07 -12.09 -20.15
N ASP A 188 12.57 -11.12 -19.39
CA ASP A 188 11.80 -10.38 -18.38
C ASP A 188 10.81 -9.33 -18.97
N GLY A 189 10.87 -9.11 -20.28
CA GLY A 189 10.11 -8.10 -21.02
C GLY A 189 10.71 -6.69 -20.96
N ARG A 190 11.95 -6.54 -20.41
CA ARG A 190 12.68 -5.25 -20.37
C ARG A 190 14.09 -5.34 -20.91
N LYS A 191 14.98 -6.03 -20.17
CA LYS A 191 16.42 -6.08 -20.46
C LYS A 191 17.06 -7.44 -20.24
N ASN A 192 16.60 -8.24 -19.28
CA ASN A 192 17.27 -9.47 -18.87
C ASN A 192 16.75 -10.67 -19.64
N LEU A 193 17.66 -11.39 -20.32
CA LEU A 193 17.39 -12.67 -20.95
C LEU A 193 18.28 -13.73 -20.29
N TYR A 194 17.72 -14.90 -20.04
CA TYR A 194 18.39 -16.03 -19.41
C TYR A 194 18.33 -17.24 -20.31
N SER A 195 19.45 -17.98 -20.42
CA SER A 195 19.58 -19.24 -21.12
C SER A 195 20.17 -20.30 -20.19
N ARG A 196 19.79 -21.57 -20.36
CA ARG A 196 20.33 -22.69 -19.60
C ARG A 196 21.82 -22.94 -19.95
N ASP A 197 22.11 -23.04 -21.24
CA ASP A 197 23.44 -23.27 -21.76
C ASP A 197 23.93 -21.98 -22.42
N PRO A 198 25.27 -21.82 -22.62
CA PRO A 198 25.79 -20.65 -23.28
C PRO A 198 25.26 -20.56 -24.71
N LEU A 199 24.80 -19.39 -25.10
CA LEU A 199 24.46 -19.14 -26.49
C LEU A 199 25.79 -18.99 -27.28
N PRO A 200 25.87 -19.44 -28.54
CA PRO A 200 27.06 -19.34 -29.37
C PRO A 200 27.31 -17.89 -29.80
N ILE A 201 27.32 -16.98 -28.83
CA ILE A 201 27.70 -15.59 -28.98
C ILE A 201 29.18 -15.51 -28.61
N GLY A 202 30.03 -16.01 -29.52
CA GLY A 202 31.46 -16.10 -29.31
C GLY A 202 32.21 -14.88 -29.86
N ARG A 203 33.56 -14.97 -29.77
CA ARG A 203 34.47 -13.93 -30.27
C ARG A 203 34.50 -13.82 -31.81
N ASP A 204 33.80 -14.71 -32.52
CA ASP A 204 33.83 -14.80 -33.97
C ASP A 204 32.70 -14.03 -34.63
N LYS A 205 33.02 -13.47 -35.80
CA LYS A 205 32.10 -12.73 -36.66
C LYS A 205 31.02 -13.66 -37.21
N VAL A 206 29.76 -13.46 -36.87
CA VAL A 206 28.62 -14.15 -37.50
C VAL A 206 27.90 -13.18 -38.43
N GLU A 207 27.89 -13.51 -39.73
CA GLU A 207 27.10 -12.80 -40.72
C GLU A 207 25.73 -13.49 -40.84
N LEU A 208 24.66 -12.72 -40.66
CA LEU A 208 23.30 -13.21 -40.79
C LEU A 208 22.59 -12.51 -41.94
N GLU A 209 22.00 -13.31 -42.80
CA GLU A 209 21.19 -12.84 -43.90
C GLU A 209 19.74 -13.11 -43.58
N VAL A 210 18.91 -12.06 -43.52
CA VAL A 210 17.48 -12.16 -43.23
C VAL A 210 16.70 -11.80 -44.46
N THR A 211 15.94 -12.76 -44.97
CA THR A 211 15.02 -12.54 -46.09
C THR A 211 13.60 -12.38 -45.54
N LEU A 212 12.97 -11.25 -45.83
CA LEU A 212 11.59 -10.99 -45.47
C LEU A 212 10.68 -11.19 -46.67
N PRO A 213 9.67 -12.03 -46.61
CA PRO A 213 8.67 -12.14 -47.69
C PRO A 213 7.79 -10.88 -47.70
N GLY A 214 7.83 -10.14 -48.81
CA GLY A 214 6.96 -8.99 -49.06
C GLY A 214 6.14 -9.16 -50.32
N GLU A 215 4.91 -8.72 -50.36
CA GLU A 215 4.12 -8.70 -51.58
C GLU A 215 4.83 -7.82 -52.64
N GLY A 216 5.57 -8.49 -53.54
CA GLY A 216 6.13 -7.90 -54.73
C GLY A 216 7.66 -7.77 -54.80
N LYS A 217 8.45 -7.80 -53.74
CA LYS A 217 9.93 -7.84 -53.75
C LYS A 217 10.49 -8.26 -52.40
N ASP A 218 11.24 -9.35 -52.35
CA ASP A 218 12.06 -9.74 -51.22
C ASP A 218 13.16 -8.74 -50.94
N ARG A 219 13.28 -8.28 -49.72
CA ARG A 219 14.39 -7.41 -49.31
C ARG A 219 15.37 -8.20 -48.46
N VAL A 220 16.62 -8.29 -48.99
CA VAL A 220 17.73 -8.94 -48.32
C VAL A 220 18.57 -7.90 -47.59
N PHE A 221 18.77 -8.09 -46.31
CA PHE A 221 19.65 -7.22 -45.48
C PHE A 221 20.87 -8.01 -45.03
N LYS A 222 22.07 -7.46 -45.27
CA LYS A 222 23.34 -8.00 -44.78
C LYS A 222 23.74 -7.22 -43.52
N VAL A 223 23.86 -7.91 -42.40
CA VAL A 223 24.35 -7.33 -41.15
C VAL A 223 25.75 -7.86 -40.86
N ALA A 224 26.73 -6.98 -40.87
CA ALA A 224 28.12 -7.29 -40.51
C ALA A 224 28.36 -7.00 -39.02
N ILE A 225 28.81 -8.00 -38.27
CA ILE A 225 29.07 -7.90 -36.83
C ILE A 225 30.57 -7.63 -36.62
N LYS A 226 30.87 -6.50 -35.98
CA LYS A 226 32.24 -6.12 -35.61
C LYS A 226 32.54 -6.59 -34.17
N TRP A 227 33.73 -7.06 -33.93
CA TRP A 227 34.32 -7.47 -32.65
C TRP A 227 33.82 -6.72 -31.42
N VAL A 228 32.85 -7.30 -30.68
CA VAL A 228 32.55 -7.00 -29.28
C VAL A 228 31.67 -8.16 -28.76
N THR A 229 31.68 -8.45 -27.48
CA THR A 229 30.80 -9.38 -26.73
C THR A 229 29.28 -9.09 -26.88
N GLN A 230 28.83 -8.63 -28.06
CA GLN A 230 27.51 -8.11 -28.34
C GLN A 230 27.06 -8.55 -29.74
N VAL A 231 25.82 -9.03 -29.85
CA VAL A 231 25.16 -9.38 -31.13
C VAL A 231 23.99 -8.42 -31.36
N GLU A 232 23.90 -7.89 -32.57
CA GLU A 232 22.77 -7.08 -33.02
C GLU A 232 21.91 -7.86 -34.01
N LEU A 233 20.61 -7.91 -33.75
CA LEU A 233 19.63 -8.66 -34.51
C LEU A 233 18.48 -7.75 -34.94
N GLU A 234 18.05 -7.91 -36.18
CA GLU A 234 16.88 -7.23 -36.71
C GLU A 234 15.66 -8.15 -36.66
N VAL A 235 14.56 -7.68 -36.11
CA VAL A 235 13.30 -8.42 -36.00
C VAL A 235 12.17 -7.60 -36.57
N THR A 236 11.40 -8.20 -37.45
CA THR A 236 10.20 -7.60 -38.04
C THR A 236 8.95 -8.20 -37.40
N LEU A 237 8.08 -7.36 -36.92
CA LEU A 237 6.73 -7.75 -36.48
C LEU A 237 5.73 -7.30 -37.55
N PRO A 238 4.82 -8.19 -38.00
CA PRO A 238 3.75 -7.82 -38.91
C PRO A 238 2.88 -6.73 -38.27
N GLY A 239 2.60 -5.67 -39.00
CA GLY A 239 1.80 -4.54 -38.57
C GLY A 239 0.61 -4.28 -39.48
N GLU A 240 -0.50 -3.80 -38.95
CA GLU A 240 -1.68 -3.39 -39.74
C GLU A 240 -1.29 -2.20 -40.67
N GLY A 241 -0.79 -2.51 -41.87
CA GLY A 241 -0.47 -1.55 -42.92
C GLY A 241 1.00 -1.24 -43.20
N LYS A 242 1.93 -1.56 -42.30
CA LYS A 242 3.39 -1.55 -42.47
C LYS A 242 4.05 -2.44 -41.42
N ASP A 243 4.96 -3.27 -41.85
CA ASP A 243 5.79 -4.06 -40.94
C ASP A 243 6.68 -3.15 -40.11
N ARG A 244 6.90 -3.56 -38.86
CA ARG A 244 7.69 -2.78 -37.89
C ARG A 244 8.99 -3.52 -37.65
N VAL A 245 10.08 -2.86 -37.95
CA VAL A 245 11.44 -3.37 -37.78
C VAL A 245 11.99 -2.95 -36.42
N PHE A 246 12.62 -3.87 -35.72
CA PHE A 246 13.28 -3.66 -34.43
C PHE A 246 14.71 -4.18 -34.48
N ASN A 247 15.63 -3.36 -34.03
CA ASN A 247 17.02 -3.78 -33.85
C ASN A 247 17.22 -4.23 -32.40
N ILE A 248 17.69 -5.45 -32.20
CA ILE A 248 17.91 -6.06 -30.90
C ILE A 248 19.42 -6.28 -30.71
N THR A 249 19.92 -5.66 -29.66
CA THR A 249 21.28 -5.87 -29.19
C THR A 249 21.30 -6.83 -28.02
N MET A 250 22.06 -7.90 -28.10
CA MET A 250 22.20 -8.89 -27.03
C MET A 250 23.65 -8.96 -26.56
N LYS A 251 23.88 -8.72 -25.26
CA LYS A 251 25.21 -8.71 -24.64
C LYS A 251 25.26 -9.74 -23.52
N TRP A 252 26.29 -10.60 -23.52
CA TRP A 252 26.54 -11.48 -22.38
C TRP A 252 26.97 -10.65 -21.16
N VAL A 253 26.42 -10.98 -19.98
CA VAL A 253 26.68 -10.26 -18.72
C VAL A 253 27.48 -11.13 -17.77
N GLN A 254 26.92 -12.28 -17.37
CA GLN A 254 27.54 -13.14 -16.36
C GLN A 254 26.97 -14.55 -16.39
N GLN A 255 27.69 -15.46 -15.75
CA GLN A 255 27.18 -16.75 -15.29
C GLN A 255 26.61 -16.64 -13.88
N ILE A 256 25.41 -17.14 -13.66
CA ILE A 256 24.75 -17.17 -12.36
C ILE A 256 24.80 -18.60 -11.83
N SER A 257 25.49 -18.81 -10.71
CA SER A 257 25.60 -20.12 -10.08
C SER A 257 24.35 -20.45 -9.28
N LEU A 258 23.67 -21.53 -9.64
CA LEU A 258 22.58 -22.09 -8.83
C LEU A 258 23.13 -22.94 -7.67
N PHE A 259 24.39 -23.39 -7.76
CA PHE A 259 25.08 -24.08 -6.68
C PHE A 259 25.27 -23.17 -5.45
N GLY A 260 25.70 -21.92 -5.68
CA GLY A 260 25.81 -20.93 -4.59
C GLY A 260 24.48 -20.62 -3.89
N LEU A 261 23.36 -20.68 -4.65
CA LEU A 261 22.03 -20.57 -4.05
C LEU A 261 21.69 -21.81 -3.17
N GLU A 262 22.03 -23.01 -3.60
CA GLU A 262 21.86 -24.22 -2.82
C GLU A 262 22.69 -24.20 -1.53
N GLU A 263 23.94 -23.76 -1.58
CA GLU A 263 24.82 -23.62 -0.41
C GLU A 263 24.28 -22.58 0.59
N ALA A 264 23.79 -21.44 0.10
CA ALA A 264 23.16 -20.43 0.93
C ALA A 264 21.89 -20.99 1.62
N LEU A 265 21.06 -21.75 0.89
CA LEU A 265 19.90 -22.42 1.46
C LEU A 265 20.26 -23.51 2.47
N GLN A 266 21.45 -24.12 2.37
CA GLN A 266 21.98 -25.07 3.35
C GLN A 266 22.66 -24.39 4.55
N GLY A 267 22.69 -23.06 4.58
CA GLY A 267 23.32 -22.29 5.65
C GLY A 267 24.86 -22.27 5.61
N LYS A 268 25.47 -22.82 4.55
CA LYS A 268 26.94 -22.83 4.37
C LYS A 268 27.49 -21.44 4.05
N VAL A 269 26.69 -20.64 3.35
CA VAL A 269 27.02 -19.26 2.98
C VAL A 269 25.96 -18.33 3.56
N ARG A 270 26.38 -17.25 4.19
CA ARG A 270 25.51 -16.33 4.92
C ARG A 270 24.65 -15.45 4.01
N GLU A 271 25.17 -15.12 2.82
CA GLU A 271 24.53 -14.22 1.88
C GLU A 271 23.81 -15.00 0.78
N ILE A 272 22.52 -14.74 0.59
CA ILE A 272 21.71 -15.39 -0.43
C ILE A 272 21.90 -14.63 -1.75
N PRO A 273 22.34 -15.30 -2.85
CA PRO A 273 22.58 -14.63 -4.11
C PRO A 273 21.29 -14.08 -4.74
N ALA A 274 21.11 -12.77 -4.67
CA ALA A 274 19.90 -12.08 -5.15
C ALA A 274 19.67 -12.29 -6.66
N ASP A 275 20.76 -12.38 -7.45
CA ASP A 275 20.71 -12.59 -8.90
C ASP A 275 20.15 -13.96 -9.25
N ALA A 276 20.51 -14.99 -8.49
CA ALA A 276 19.99 -16.34 -8.69
C ALA A 276 18.46 -16.41 -8.37
N ILE A 277 18.02 -15.76 -7.27
CA ILE A 277 16.60 -15.66 -6.96
C ILE A 277 15.84 -14.91 -8.06
N MET A 278 16.41 -13.80 -8.54
CA MET A 278 15.81 -13.00 -9.61
C MET A 278 15.69 -13.81 -10.91
N ALA A 279 16.73 -14.54 -11.30
CA ALA A 279 16.71 -15.40 -12.47
C ALA A 279 15.61 -16.47 -12.37
N VAL A 280 15.54 -17.20 -11.26
CA VAL A 280 14.51 -18.22 -11.02
C VAL A 280 13.10 -17.59 -11.03
N ASP A 281 12.89 -16.44 -10.39
CA ASP A 281 11.57 -15.76 -10.40
C ASP A 281 11.14 -15.33 -11.81
N ILE A 282 12.09 -14.91 -12.68
CA ILE A 282 11.80 -14.53 -14.06
C ILE A 282 11.48 -15.77 -14.90
N ILE A 283 12.27 -16.84 -14.77
CA ILE A 283 12.02 -18.11 -15.47
C ILE A 283 10.62 -18.63 -15.16
N MET A 284 10.27 -18.70 -13.90
CA MET A 284 8.96 -19.19 -13.45
C MET A 284 7.78 -18.33 -13.90
N ARG A 285 7.98 -17.05 -14.19
CA ARG A 285 6.93 -16.13 -14.63
C ARG A 285 6.85 -15.94 -16.13
N HIS A 286 7.74 -16.52 -16.90
CA HIS A 286 7.83 -16.26 -18.33
C HIS A 286 6.55 -16.71 -19.07
N LEU A 287 6.22 -18.00 -19.02
CA LEU A 287 5.03 -18.54 -19.69
C LEU A 287 3.73 -17.90 -19.19
N PRO A 288 3.47 -17.73 -17.88
CA PRO A 288 2.32 -16.96 -17.42
C PRO A 288 2.26 -15.52 -17.96
N SER A 289 3.42 -14.89 -18.18
CA SER A 289 3.48 -13.52 -18.75
C SER A 289 3.06 -13.46 -20.23
N MET A 290 3.16 -14.54 -20.96
CA MET A 290 2.74 -14.68 -22.36
C MET A 290 1.25 -15.02 -22.47
N THR A 291 0.79 -15.94 -21.63
CA THR A 291 -0.59 -16.50 -21.69
C THR A 291 -1.63 -15.56 -21.07
N TYR A 292 -1.28 -14.85 -20.01
CA TYR A 292 -2.19 -14.00 -19.23
C TYR A 292 -1.87 -12.51 -19.36
N THR A 293 -2.79 -11.66 -18.90
CA THR A 293 -2.52 -10.21 -18.76
C THR A 293 -1.75 -9.94 -17.47
N PRO A 294 -0.44 -9.61 -17.55
CA PRO A 294 0.38 -9.43 -16.36
C PRO A 294 0.19 -8.05 -15.74
N VAL A 295 0.01 -8.01 -14.41
CA VAL A 295 0.01 -6.79 -13.60
C VAL A 295 0.97 -6.99 -12.42
N GLY A 296 2.20 -6.53 -12.55
CA GLY A 296 3.27 -6.82 -11.58
C GLY A 296 3.63 -8.31 -11.57
N ARG A 297 3.46 -8.96 -10.42
CA ARG A 297 3.61 -10.41 -10.23
C ARG A 297 2.28 -11.17 -10.23
N SER A 298 1.20 -10.55 -10.69
CA SER A 298 -0.12 -11.19 -10.81
C SER A 298 -0.54 -11.29 -12.27
N PHE A 299 -1.29 -12.34 -12.59
CA PHE A 299 -1.68 -12.74 -13.93
C PHE A 299 -3.20 -12.86 -13.98
N PHE A 300 -3.84 -12.19 -14.93
CA PHE A 300 -5.30 -12.09 -15.03
C PHE A 300 -5.79 -12.56 -16.39
N SER A 301 -6.96 -13.22 -16.41
CA SER A 301 -7.69 -13.56 -17.62
C SER A 301 -9.02 -12.81 -17.69
N PRO A 302 -9.55 -12.56 -18.92
CA PRO A 302 -10.91 -12.09 -19.07
C PRO A 302 -11.88 -13.09 -18.43
N PRO A 303 -13.06 -12.64 -17.93
CA PRO A 303 -14.09 -13.56 -17.43
C PRO A 303 -14.60 -14.43 -18.57
N GLU A 304 -14.72 -15.74 -18.32
CA GLU A 304 -15.30 -16.71 -19.24
C GLU A 304 -16.63 -17.18 -18.66
N GLY A 305 -17.74 -16.93 -19.37
CA GLY A 305 -19.06 -17.46 -19.08
C GLY A 305 -19.91 -16.73 -18.05
N TYR A 306 -19.34 -15.98 -17.10
CA TYR A 306 -20.07 -15.17 -16.14
C TYR A 306 -19.34 -13.87 -15.84
N ASP A 307 -19.97 -12.77 -16.22
CA ASP A 307 -19.46 -11.43 -15.97
C ASP A 307 -19.69 -10.99 -14.52
N HIS A 308 -18.70 -10.33 -13.93
CA HIS A 308 -18.82 -9.66 -12.64
C HIS A 308 -18.76 -8.13 -12.83
N PRO A 309 -19.85 -7.51 -13.31
CA PRO A 309 -19.87 -6.08 -13.60
C PRO A 309 -19.75 -5.27 -12.30
N LEU A 310 -18.94 -4.22 -12.35
CA LEU A 310 -18.80 -3.25 -11.27
C LEU A 310 -19.62 -1.99 -11.54
N GLY A 311 -20.15 -1.85 -12.77
CA GLY A 311 -20.79 -0.63 -13.26
C GLY A 311 -19.79 0.46 -13.68
N GLY A 312 -20.25 1.38 -14.51
CA GLY A 312 -19.44 2.44 -15.07
C GLY A 312 -18.32 1.92 -15.97
N GLY A 313 -18.62 0.95 -16.81
CA GLY A 313 -17.72 0.34 -17.78
C GLY A 313 -16.59 -0.50 -17.18
N ARG A 314 -16.80 -1.08 -16.00
CA ARG A 314 -15.79 -1.85 -15.28
C ARG A 314 -16.30 -3.22 -14.87
N GLU A 315 -15.39 -4.19 -14.86
CA GLU A 315 -15.63 -5.58 -14.47
C GLU A 315 -14.50 -6.13 -13.61
N VAL A 316 -14.74 -7.23 -12.91
CA VAL A 316 -13.73 -7.92 -12.10
C VAL A 316 -13.05 -9.00 -12.93
N TRP A 317 -11.75 -8.93 -13.07
CA TRP A 317 -10.94 -10.03 -13.59
C TRP A 317 -10.30 -10.81 -12.45
N PHE A 318 -10.39 -12.13 -12.55
CA PHE A 318 -9.75 -13.06 -11.64
C PHE A 318 -8.43 -13.55 -12.21
N GLY A 319 -7.56 -13.98 -11.32
CA GLY A 319 -6.25 -14.46 -11.67
C GLY A 319 -5.48 -14.91 -10.44
N PHE A 320 -4.17 -15.01 -10.55
CA PHE A 320 -3.31 -15.46 -9.47
C PHE A 320 -2.06 -14.59 -9.34
N HIS A 321 -1.50 -14.57 -8.15
CA HIS A 321 -0.19 -14.01 -7.84
C HIS A 321 0.81 -15.14 -7.74
N GLN A 322 2.03 -14.90 -8.20
CA GLN A 322 3.14 -15.84 -8.15
C GLN A 322 4.45 -15.11 -7.81
N SER A 323 5.22 -15.66 -6.87
CA SER A 323 6.56 -15.18 -6.57
C SER A 323 7.41 -16.28 -5.94
N VAL A 324 8.69 -16.35 -6.32
CA VAL A 324 9.67 -17.25 -5.71
C VAL A 324 10.30 -16.57 -4.49
N ARG A 325 10.49 -17.32 -3.42
CA ARG A 325 11.07 -16.83 -2.18
C ARG A 325 12.01 -17.86 -1.55
N PRO A 326 13.18 -17.46 -1.07
CA PRO A 326 13.96 -18.29 -0.17
C PRO A 326 13.18 -18.43 1.15
N SER A 327 13.13 -19.62 1.68
CA SER A 327 12.52 -19.94 2.98
C SER A 327 13.49 -20.84 3.73
N HIS A 328 13.22 -21.10 5.00
CA HIS A 328 14.08 -21.88 5.88
C HIS A 328 14.50 -23.19 5.20
N TRP A 329 15.71 -23.23 4.68
CA TRP A 329 16.39 -24.33 4.01
C TRP A 329 15.78 -24.80 2.67
N LYS A 330 14.85 -24.03 2.07
CA LYS A 330 14.16 -24.42 0.83
C LYS A 330 13.80 -23.21 -0.03
N MET A 331 13.76 -23.41 -1.35
CA MET A 331 13.08 -22.44 -2.22
C MET A 331 11.59 -22.74 -2.28
N MET A 332 10.80 -21.70 -2.14
CA MET A 332 9.35 -21.78 -2.15
C MET A 332 8.71 -20.88 -3.23
N LEU A 333 7.68 -21.41 -3.86
CA LEU A 333 6.78 -20.66 -4.73
C LEU A 333 5.56 -20.23 -3.93
N ASN A 334 5.36 -18.93 -3.73
CA ASN A 334 4.16 -18.39 -3.13
C ASN A 334 3.11 -18.13 -4.22
N ILE A 335 1.96 -18.80 -4.12
CA ILE A 335 0.83 -18.65 -5.05
C ILE A 335 -0.41 -18.25 -4.26
N ASP A 336 -1.11 -17.22 -4.76
CA ASP A 336 -2.36 -16.75 -4.15
C ASP A 336 -3.36 -16.34 -5.24
N VAL A 337 -4.66 -16.55 -4.99
CA VAL A 337 -5.70 -16.03 -5.87
C VAL A 337 -5.75 -14.50 -5.79
N SER A 338 -5.91 -13.87 -6.93
CA SER A 338 -5.91 -12.40 -7.07
C SER A 338 -7.10 -11.96 -7.91
N ALA A 339 -7.62 -10.77 -7.65
CA ALA A 339 -8.67 -10.16 -8.44
C ALA A 339 -8.46 -8.64 -8.51
N THR A 340 -8.77 -8.05 -9.66
CA THR A 340 -8.67 -6.60 -9.83
C THR A 340 -9.69 -6.12 -10.87
N ALA A 341 -9.98 -4.81 -10.85
CA ALA A 341 -10.89 -4.20 -11.80
C ALA A 341 -10.19 -3.91 -13.13
N PHE A 342 -10.86 -4.27 -14.23
CA PHE A 342 -10.50 -3.92 -15.59
C PHE A 342 -11.63 -3.11 -16.23
N TYR A 343 -11.33 -2.40 -17.31
CA TYR A 343 -12.33 -1.81 -18.16
C TYR A 343 -12.90 -2.89 -19.09
N LYS A 344 -14.24 -2.92 -19.23
CA LYS A 344 -14.95 -3.83 -20.11
C LYS A 344 -14.64 -3.48 -21.56
N ALA A 345 -14.41 -4.48 -22.39
CA ALA A 345 -14.30 -4.33 -23.83
C ALA A 345 -15.70 -4.14 -24.42
N GLN A 346 -16.07 -2.91 -24.74
CA GLN A 346 -17.42 -2.57 -25.20
C GLN A 346 -17.41 -1.30 -26.08
N PRO A 347 -18.46 -1.04 -26.87
CA PRO A 347 -18.63 0.22 -27.60
C PRO A 347 -18.52 1.43 -26.65
N VAL A 348 -17.90 2.51 -27.14
CA VAL A 348 -17.70 3.72 -26.31
C VAL A 348 -19.04 4.36 -25.95
N ILE A 349 -20.08 4.20 -26.78
CA ILE A 349 -21.44 4.68 -26.47
C ILE A 349 -22.00 3.95 -25.24
N GLU A 350 -21.91 2.63 -25.18
CA GLU A 350 -22.35 1.84 -24.02
C GLU A 350 -21.55 2.24 -22.77
N PHE A 351 -20.22 2.42 -22.92
CA PHE A 351 -19.37 2.91 -21.82
C PHE A 351 -19.85 4.28 -21.32
N MET A 352 -20.24 5.19 -22.22
CA MET A 352 -20.79 6.50 -21.86
C MET A 352 -22.10 6.37 -21.09
N CYS A 353 -23.03 5.51 -21.55
CA CYS A 353 -24.31 5.26 -20.89
C CYS A 353 -24.11 4.73 -19.48
N GLU A 354 -23.23 3.72 -19.29
CA GLU A 354 -22.92 3.19 -17.95
C GLU A 354 -22.26 4.23 -17.02
N VAL A 355 -21.41 5.12 -17.55
CA VAL A 355 -20.77 6.19 -16.78
C VAL A 355 -21.77 7.27 -16.35
N LEU A 356 -22.74 7.56 -17.21
CA LEU A 356 -23.74 8.60 -16.97
C LEU A 356 -24.98 8.07 -16.25
N ASP A 357 -25.04 6.76 -15.96
CA ASP A 357 -26.17 6.08 -15.33
C ASP A 357 -27.45 6.11 -16.21
N MET A 358 -27.28 6.04 -17.53
CA MET A 358 -28.33 5.98 -18.55
C MET A 358 -28.60 4.53 -18.94
N LYS A 359 -29.86 4.19 -19.21
CA LYS A 359 -30.22 2.84 -19.66
C LYS A 359 -29.78 2.58 -21.08
N ASP A 360 -29.99 3.56 -21.96
CA ASP A 360 -29.71 3.47 -23.39
C ASP A 360 -29.30 4.87 -23.91
N VAL A 361 -28.58 4.88 -25.04
CA VAL A 361 -28.19 6.11 -25.77
C VAL A 361 -29.41 6.89 -26.28
N ASN A 362 -30.52 6.22 -26.56
CA ASN A 362 -31.77 6.83 -27.02
C ASN A 362 -32.43 7.75 -25.97
N GLU A 363 -32.07 7.62 -24.69
CA GLU A 363 -32.45 8.59 -23.65
C GLU A 363 -31.78 9.97 -23.86
N GLN A 364 -30.64 10.00 -24.59
CA GLN A 364 -29.85 11.19 -24.83
C GLN A 364 -30.12 11.79 -26.24
N LYS A 365 -31.26 12.42 -26.43
CA LYS A 365 -31.64 13.06 -27.70
C LYS A 365 -31.00 14.44 -27.90
N ARG A 366 -30.34 15.00 -26.90
CA ARG A 366 -29.70 16.35 -26.93
C ARG A 366 -28.21 16.20 -26.69
N PRO A 367 -27.39 17.20 -27.03
CA PRO A 367 -25.99 17.24 -26.65
C PRO A 367 -25.80 17.02 -25.14
N LEU A 368 -24.66 16.42 -24.73
CA LEU A 368 -24.33 16.25 -23.31
C LEU A 368 -24.23 17.62 -22.63
N THR A 369 -24.80 17.72 -21.44
CA THR A 369 -24.57 18.90 -20.59
C THR A 369 -23.10 18.95 -20.17
N ASP A 370 -22.58 20.12 -19.81
CA ASP A 370 -21.17 20.24 -19.36
C ASP A 370 -20.85 19.35 -18.18
N SER A 371 -21.75 19.19 -17.22
CA SER A 371 -21.58 18.27 -16.08
C SER A 371 -21.46 16.81 -16.53
N GLN A 372 -22.33 16.35 -17.44
CA GLN A 372 -22.27 15.01 -18.03
C GLN A 372 -20.97 14.82 -18.83
N ARG A 373 -20.61 15.79 -19.67
CA ARG A 373 -19.37 15.76 -20.45
C ARG A 373 -18.12 15.68 -19.56
N VAL A 374 -18.05 16.48 -18.50
CA VAL A 374 -16.94 16.48 -17.54
C VAL A 374 -16.86 15.12 -16.81
N LYS A 375 -18.01 14.58 -16.35
CA LYS A 375 -18.09 13.25 -15.72
C LYS A 375 -17.56 12.17 -16.67
N PHE A 376 -18.02 12.18 -17.93
CA PHE A 376 -17.59 11.23 -18.96
C PHE A 376 -16.10 11.40 -19.30
N THR A 377 -15.64 12.64 -19.52
CA THR A 377 -14.23 12.95 -19.80
C THR A 377 -13.32 12.42 -18.69
N LYS A 378 -13.67 12.65 -17.44
CA LYS A 378 -12.91 12.16 -16.27
C LYS A 378 -12.76 10.64 -16.30
N GLU A 379 -13.74 9.91 -16.83
CA GLU A 379 -13.70 8.45 -16.89
C GLU A 379 -13.00 7.89 -18.11
N ILE A 380 -13.16 8.49 -19.30
CA ILE A 380 -12.57 7.95 -20.53
C ILE A 380 -11.14 8.48 -20.82
N LYS A 381 -10.75 9.66 -20.30
CA LYS A 381 -9.41 10.24 -20.51
C LYS A 381 -8.32 9.25 -20.06
N GLY A 382 -7.38 8.98 -20.99
CA GLY A 382 -6.25 8.07 -20.78
C GLY A 382 -6.50 6.63 -21.21
N LEU A 383 -7.75 6.22 -21.51
CA LEU A 383 -8.05 4.89 -22.05
C LEU A 383 -7.60 4.77 -23.51
N LYS A 384 -7.32 3.54 -23.91
CA LYS A 384 -7.12 3.18 -25.32
C LYS A 384 -8.46 2.75 -25.90
N VAL A 385 -8.77 3.31 -27.06
CA VAL A 385 -9.92 2.94 -27.89
C VAL A 385 -9.42 2.45 -29.24
N GLU A 386 -10.16 1.56 -29.87
CA GLU A 386 -9.91 1.11 -31.24
C GLU A 386 -11.06 1.54 -32.14
N ILE A 387 -10.73 1.85 -33.38
CA ILE A 387 -11.71 2.27 -34.40
C ILE A 387 -12.33 1.05 -35.08
N THR A 388 -13.60 1.20 -35.54
CA THR A 388 -14.38 0.11 -36.15
C THR A 388 -14.76 0.37 -37.62
N HIS A 389 -14.60 1.62 -38.10
CA HIS A 389 -15.06 2.06 -39.42
C HIS A 389 -14.08 1.79 -40.59
N CYS A 390 -12.90 1.24 -40.32
CA CYS A 390 -11.88 0.96 -41.34
C CYS A 390 -11.79 -0.54 -41.70
N GLY A 391 -12.89 -1.26 -41.67
CA GLY A 391 -12.93 -2.70 -42.03
C GLY A 391 -12.06 -3.57 -41.08
N THR A 392 -11.11 -4.30 -41.65
CA THR A 392 -10.17 -5.16 -40.85
C THR A 392 -9.13 -4.37 -40.08
N MET A 393 -8.85 -3.13 -40.49
CA MET A 393 -7.83 -2.28 -39.88
C MET A 393 -8.31 -1.66 -38.56
N ARG A 394 -7.94 -2.24 -37.42
CA ARG A 394 -8.29 -1.76 -36.06
C ARG A 394 -7.18 -0.96 -35.42
N ARG A 395 -7.03 0.31 -35.78
CA ARG A 395 -6.03 1.18 -35.11
C ARG A 395 -6.45 1.55 -33.70
N LYS A 396 -5.47 1.54 -32.79
CA LYS A 396 -5.66 1.85 -31.37
C LYS A 396 -5.15 3.25 -31.02
N TYR A 397 -6.00 4.06 -30.42
CA TYR A 397 -5.69 5.42 -30.03
C TYR A 397 -5.84 5.62 -28.52
N ARG A 398 -5.07 6.54 -27.93
CA ARG A 398 -5.25 6.96 -26.54
C ARG A 398 -6.11 8.20 -26.50
N VAL A 399 -7.17 8.19 -25.68
CA VAL A 399 -8.06 9.34 -25.49
C VAL A 399 -7.36 10.38 -24.62
N CYS A 400 -7.22 11.61 -25.12
CA CYS A 400 -6.69 12.74 -24.38
C CYS A 400 -7.79 13.65 -23.85
N ASN A 401 -8.91 13.80 -24.58
CA ASN A 401 -10.03 14.65 -24.15
C ASN A 401 -11.36 14.22 -24.80
N VAL A 402 -12.46 14.86 -24.41
CA VAL A 402 -13.78 14.82 -25.07
C VAL A 402 -14.15 16.23 -25.48
N THR A 403 -14.58 16.43 -26.74
CA THR A 403 -14.88 17.74 -27.31
C THR A 403 -16.06 18.42 -26.59
N ARG A 404 -16.07 19.74 -26.58
CA ARG A 404 -17.23 20.53 -26.07
C ARG A 404 -18.37 20.55 -27.07
N ARG A 405 -18.01 20.62 -28.37
CA ARG A 405 -18.99 20.66 -29.48
C ARG A 405 -19.33 19.22 -29.92
N PRO A 406 -20.57 18.95 -30.32
CA PRO A 406 -20.97 17.65 -30.90
C PRO A 406 -20.36 17.45 -32.29
N ALA A 407 -20.36 16.22 -32.79
CA ALA A 407 -19.74 15.82 -34.05
C ALA A 407 -20.23 16.62 -35.25
N GLN A 408 -21.51 17.04 -35.23
CA GLN A 408 -22.11 17.85 -36.30
C GLN A 408 -21.56 19.28 -36.38
N THR A 409 -21.03 19.82 -35.29
CA THR A 409 -20.50 21.19 -35.21
C THR A 409 -19.02 21.28 -34.85
N GLN A 410 -18.39 20.15 -34.47
CA GLN A 410 -16.95 20.09 -34.21
C GLN A 410 -16.20 20.10 -35.54
N SER A 411 -15.52 21.20 -35.86
CA SER A 411 -14.69 21.33 -37.06
C SER A 411 -13.20 21.12 -36.79
N PHE A 412 -12.48 20.90 -37.89
CA PHE A 412 -11.02 20.80 -37.92
C PHE A 412 -10.52 21.20 -39.32
N PRO A 413 -9.28 21.71 -39.44
CA PRO A 413 -8.70 22.04 -40.74
C PRO A 413 -8.35 20.75 -41.50
N LEU A 414 -9.02 20.55 -42.66
CA LEU A 414 -8.79 19.45 -43.58
C LEU A 414 -7.95 19.95 -44.74
N GLN A 415 -6.80 19.34 -44.98
CA GLN A 415 -5.97 19.60 -46.12
C GLN A 415 -6.49 18.74 -47.29
N LEU A 416 -6.92 19.40 -48.37
CA LEU A 416 -7.34 18.73 -49.59
C LEU A 416 -6.13 18.33 -50.43
N ASP A 417 -6.33 17.41 -51.37
CA ASP A 417 -5.31 16.97 -52.31
C ASP A 417 -4.77 18.11 -53.19
N SER A 418 -5.54 19.19 -53.33
CA SER A 418 -5.15 20.45 -53.97
C SER A 418 -4.18 21.33 -53.15
N GLY A 419 -3.84 20.93 -51.93
CA GLY A 419 -3.03 21.71 -50.97
C GLY A 419 -3.81 22.78 -50.19
N GLN A 420 -5.07 23.05 -50.53
CA GLN A 420 -5.92 23.99 -49.81
C GLN A 420 -6.39 23.40 -48.48
N THR A 421 -6.44 24.23 -47.44
CA THR A 421 -6.98 23.85 -46.15
C THR A 421 -8.39 24.40 -46.00
N VAL A 422 -9.38 23.50 -45.78
CA VAL A 422 -10.80 23.84 -45.63
C VAL A 422 -11.28 23.41 -44.23
N GLU A 423 -12.08 24.25 -43.59
CA GLU A 423 -12.76 23.88 -42.33
C GLU A 423 -13.84 22.83 -42.60
N CYS A 424 -13.68 21.64 -42.07
CA CYS A 424 -14.62 20.52 -42.24
C CYS A 424 -15.15 20.06 -40.87
N THR A 425 -16.47 19.80 -40.76
CA THR A 425 -17.03 19.22 -39.55
C THR A 425 -16.77 17.69 -39.51
N VAL A 426 -16.67 17.12 -38.32
CA VAL A 426 -16.43 15.68 -38.15
C VAL A 426 -17.52 14.85 -38.83
N ALA A 427 -18.79 15.22 -38.66
CA ALA A 427 -19.91 14.51 -39.30
C ALA A 427 -19.85 14.54 -40.81
N ARG A 428 -19.53 15.70 -41.43
CA ARG A 428 -19.36 15.86 -42.86
C ARG A 428 -18.18 15.01 -43.38
N TYR A 429 -17.03 15.03 -42.67
CA TYR A 429 -15.86 14.23 -43.03
C TYR A 429 -16.16 12.74 -43.10
N PHE A 430 -16.89 12.19 -42.10
CA PHE A 430 -17.26 10.78 -42.07
C PHE A 430 -18.23 10.42 -43.21
N LEU A 431 -19.16 11.29 -43.55
CA LEU A 431 -20.06 11.12 -44.68
C LEU A 431 -19.32 11.15 -46.05
N GLU A 432 -18.45 12.11 -46.23
CA GLU A 432 -17.75 12.30 -47.52
C GLU A 432 -16.63 11.28 -47.73
N ARG A 433 -15.79 11.04 -46.73
CA ARG A 433 -14.61 10.19 -46.83
C ARG A 433 -14.90 8.70 -46.65
N TYR A 434 -15.77 8.35 -45.70
CA TYR A 434 -16.09 6.96 -45.38
C TYR A 434 -17.48 6.53 -45.83
N LYS A 435 -18.25 7.41 -46.48
CA LYS A 435 -19.65 7.17 -46.86
C LYS A 435 -20.55 6.72 -45.71
N MET A 436 -20.18 7.13 -44.48
CA MET A 436 -20.82 6.75 -43.24
C MET A 436 -21.61 7.93 -42.66
N LYS A 437 -22.95 7.83 -42.64
CA LYS A 437 -23.82 8.75 -41.93
C LYS A 437 -23.83 8.41 -40.44
N LEU A 438 -23.41 9.37 -39.60
CA LEU A 438 -23.41 9.17 -38.15
C LEU A 438 -24.85 9.05 -37.63
N GLN A 439 -25.07 8.07 -36.72
CA GLN A 439 -26.37 7.89 -36.07
C GLN A 439 -26.55 8.87 -34.91
N TYR A 440 -25.48 9.27 -34.24
CA TYR A 440 -25.51 10.14 -33.07
C TYR A 440 -24.63 11.40 -33.23
N PRO A 441 -24.90 12.24 -34.29
CA PRO A 441 -24.08 13.42 -34.61
C PRO A 441 -24.18 14.54 -33.55
N HIS A 442 -25.17 14.48 -32.65
CA HIS A 442 -25.37 15.39 -31.53
C HIS A 442 -24.47 15.04 -30.31
N LEU A 443 -23.79 13.88 -30.29
CA LEU A 443 -22.85 13.53 -29.27
C LEU A 443 -21.46 14.13 -29.50
N PRO A 444 -20.64 14.36 -28.43
CA PRO A 444 -19.29 14.87 -28.60
C PRO A 444 -18.37 13.84 -29.26
N CYS A 445 -17.18 14.28 -29.68
CA CYS A 445 -16.14 13.41 -30.21
C CYS A 445 -15.07 13.13 -29.17
N LEU A 446 -14.37 11.99 -29.31
CA LEU A 446 -13.12 11.74 -28.61
C LEU A 446 -11.98 12.50 -29.31
N GLN A 447 -11.23 13.27 -28.56
CA GLN A 447 -9.95 13.79 -29.01
C GLN A 447 -8.87 12.76 -28.65
N VAL A 448 -8.09 12.31 -29.63
CA VAL A 448 -7.16 11.20 -29.47
C VAL A 448 -5.74 11.55 -29.94
N GLY A 449 -4.73 10.84 -29.46
CA GLY A 449 -3.35 11.03 -29.84
C GLY A 449 -2.62 12.07 -28.98
N GLN A 450 -1.94 13.02 -29.64
CA GLN A 450 -1.30 14.16 -28.96
C GLN A 450 -2.32 15.29 -28.77
N GLU A 451 -2.30 15.93 -27.62
CA GLU A 451 -3.28 16.96 -27.25
C GLU A 451 -3.28 18.18 -28.22
N GLN A 452 -2.14 18.44 -28.86
CA GLN A 452 -1.95 19.52 -29.84
C GLN A 452 -2.43 19.13 -31.25
N LYS A 453 -2.68 17.86 -31.54
CA LYS A 453 -3.18 17.38 -32.84
C LYS A 453 -4.69 17.26 -32.81
N HIS A 454 -5.35 17.89 -33.78
CA HIS A 454 -6.82 17.91 -33.93
C HIS A 454 -7.33 16.57 -34.54
N THR A 455 -7.14 15.46 -33.85
CA THR A 455 -7.67 14.17 -34.27
C THR A 455 -8.91 13.83 -33.47
N TYR A 456 -10.07 13.89 -34.12
CA TYR A 456 -11.38 13.68 -33.51
C TYR A 456 -12.03 12.42 -34.05
N LEU A 457 -12.60 11.61 -33.16
CA LEU A 457 -13.32 10.36 -33.49
C LEU A 457 -14.73 10.41 -32.89
N PRO A 458 -15.81 10.18 -33.69
CA PRO A 458 -17.15 9.98 -33.15
C PRO A 458 -17.20 8.82 -32.16
N LEU A 459 -18.06 8.89 -31.13
CA LEU A 459 -18.14 7.85 -30.11
C LEU A 459 -18.58 6.50 -30.72
N GLU A 460 -19.48 6.53 -31.71
CA GLU A 460 -20.08 5.33 -32.33
C GLU A 460 -19.10 4.49 -33.16
N VAL A 461 -17.98 5.06 -33.58
CA VAL A 461 -16.94 4.32 -34.33
C VAL A 461 -15.79 3.84 -33.47
N CYS A 462 -15.97 3.85 -32.15
CA CYS A 462 -14.92 3.50 -31.21
C CYS A 462 -15.36 2.42 -30.23
N ASN A 463 -14.47 1.46 -29.98
CA ASN A 463 -14.60 0.48 -28.89
C ASN A 463 -13.52 0.69 -27.84
N VAL A 464 -13.85 0.47 -26.57
CA VAL A 464 -12.86 0.42 -25.49
C VAL A 464 -12.02 -0.85 -25.64
N VAL A 465 -10.70 -0.72 -25.75
CA VAL A 465 -9.80 -1.86 -25.91
C VAL A 465 -9.82 -2.71 -24.63
N GLY A 466 -9.98 -4.02 -24.78
CA GLY A 466 -9.91 -4.97 -23.65
C GLY A 466 -8.55 -5.04 -22.97
N GLY A 467 -8.51 -5.63 -21.78
CA GLY A 467 -7.26 -5.86 -21.01
C GLY A 467 -6.66 -4.59 -20.39
N GLN A 468 -7.40 -3.51 -20.28
CA GLN A 468 -6.97 -2.28 -19.62
C GLN A 468 -7.35 -2.29 -18.13
N ARG A 469 -6.34 -2.40 -17.28
CA ARG A 469 -6.54 -2.35 -15.82
C ARG A 469 -7.11 -0.99 -15.38
N CYS A 470 -8.12 -1.02 -14.51
CA CYS A 470 -8.63 0.18 -13.86
C CYS A 470 -7.65 0.63 -12.77
N ILE A 471 -6.99 1.78 -12.98
CA ILE A 471 -6.09 2.42 -12.01
C ILE A 471 -6.79 3.51 -11.20
N LYS A 472 -7.99 3.93 -11.62
CA LYS A 472 -8.79 4.94 -10.93
C LYS A 472 -9.42 4.37 -9.67
N LYS A 473 -9.68 5.23 -8.70
CA LYS A 473 -10.32 4.83 -7.44
C LYS A 473 -11.76 4.37 -7.72
N LEU A 474 -12.11 3.19 -7.23
CA LEU A 474 -13.46 2.67 -7.28
C LEU A 474 -14.39 3.48 -6.36
N THR A 475 -15.65 3.62 -6.75
CA THR A 475 -16.70 4.17 -5.89
C THR A 475 -16.99 3.24 -4.72
N ASP A 476 -17.75 3.68 -3.72
CA ASP A 476 -18.12 2.83 -2.58
C ASP A 476 -18.99 1.65 -3.00
N MET A 477 -19.90 1.86 -3.96
CA MET A 477 -20.73 0.81 -4.52
C MET A 477 -19.88 -0.21 -5.28
N GLN A 478 -19.00 0.24 -6.17
CA GLN A 478 -18.07 -0.62 -6.91
C GLN A 478 -17.13 -1.38 -5.95
N THR A 479 -16.64 -0.72 -4.90
CA THR A 479 -15.82 -1.37 -3.87
C THR A 479 -16.63 -2.43 -3.11
N SER A 480 -17.88 -2.16 -2.77
CA SER A 480 -18.77 -3.13 -2.11
C SER A 480 -19.03 -4.34 -3.01
N THR A 481 -19.31 -4.12 -4.30
CA THR A 481 -19.51 -5.19 -5.30
C THR A 481 -18.22 -6.00 -5.48
N MET A 482 -17.07 -5.34 -5.59
CA MET A 482 -15.76 -5.99 -5.66
C MET A 482 -15.51 -6.90 -4.44
N ILE A 483 -15.80 -6.42 -3.24
CA ILE A 483 -15.65 -7.20 -2.00
C ILE A 483 -16.59 -8.41 -2.02
N LYS A 484 -17.85 -8.24 -2.42
CA LYS A 484 -18.82 -9.37 -2.53
C LYS A 484 -18.33 -10.43 -3.52
N ALA A 485 -17.80 -10.02 -4.67
CA ALA A 485 -17.30 -10.93 -5.69
C ALA A 485 -16.02 -11.67 -5.27
N THR A 486 -15.18 -11.08 -4.44
CA THR A 486 -13.80 -11.57 -4.14
C THR A 486 -13.61 -12.10 -2.72
N ALA A 487 -14.56 -11.87 -1.80
CA ALA A 487 -14.45 -12.35 -0.42
C ALA A 487 -14.70 -13.86 -0.38
N ARG A 488 -13.63 -14.64 -0.25
CA ARG A 488 -13.64 -16.09 -0.07
C ARG A 488 -13.38 -16.45 1.38
N SER A 489 -14.05 -17.47 1.90
CA SER A 489 -13.67 -18.06 3.19
C SER A 489 -12.25 -18.64 3.11
N ALA A 490 -11.61 -18.87 4.25
CA ALA A 490 -10.26 -19.44 4.26
C ALA A 490 -10.23 -20.84 3.61
N PRO A 491 -11.15 -21.78 3.94
CA PRO A 491 -11.20 -23.07 3.28
C PRO A 491 -11.49 -23.00 1.78
N ASP A 492 -12.35 -22.07 1.32
CA ASP A 492 -12.63 -21.91 -0.10
C ASP A 492 -11.41 -21.36 -0.84
N ARG A 493 -10.73 -20.39 -0.26
CA ARG A 493 -9.49 -19.84 -0.83
C ARG A 493 -8.40 -20.90 -0.91
N GLU A 494 -8.24 -21.71 0.13
CA GLU A 494 -7.31 -22.84 0.14
C GLU A 494 -7.61 -23.84 -0.99
N ARG A 495 -8.88 -24.21 -1.16
CA ARG A 495 -9.32 -25.08 -2.28
C ARG A 495 -9.04 -24.45 -3.64
N GLU A 496 -9.33 -23.15 -3.82
CA GLU A 496 -9.04 -22.46 -5.07
C GLU A 496 -7.55 -22.47 -5.39
N ILE A 497 -6.69 -22.21 -4.40
CA ILE A 497 -5.23 -22.25 -4.58
C ILE A 497 -4.75 -23.65 -4.91
N ASN A 498 -5.20 -24.67 -4.17
CA ASN A 498 -4.87 -26.07 -4.45
C ASN A 498 -5.34 -26.50 -5.84
N ASN A 499 -6.52 -26.05 -6.26
CA ASN A 499 -7.04 -26.34 -7.60
C ASN A 499 -6.21 -25.63 -8.69
N LEU A 500 -5.74 -24.41 -8.47
CA LEU A 500 -4.81 -23.74 -9.37
C LEU A 500 -3.53 -24.55 -9.59
N VAL A 501 -2.98 -25.13 -8.53
CA VAL A 501 -1.74 -25.92 -8.58
C VAL A 501 -1.97 -27.34 -9.12
N ARG A 502 -3.06 -28.02 -8.70
CA ARG A 502 -3.37 -29.40 -9.12
C ARG A 502 -3.87 -29.52 -10.55
N LYS A 503 -4.57 -28.50 -11.07
CA LYS A 503 -5.03 -28.46 -12.47
C LYS A 503 -3.90 -28.23 -13.47
N ALA A 504 -2.72 -28.01 -12.98
CA ALA A 504 -1.50 -28.12 -13.71
C ALA A 504 -1.19 -29.62 -13.94
N ASP A 505 -1.84 -30.27 -14.90
CA ASP A 505 -1.60 -31.69 -15.24
C ASP A 505 -0.18 -31.85 -15.81
N PHE A 506 0.74 -32.26 -14.93
CA PHE A 506 2.19 -32.28 -15.13
C PHE A 506 2.68 -33.34 -16.15
N ASN A 507 1.80 -34.27 -16.57
CA ASN A 507 2.25 -35.48 -17.27
C ASN A 507 1.91 -35.54 -18.76
N LYS A 508 1.31 -34.50 -19.34
CA LYS A 508 0.88 -34.50 -20.75
C LYS A 508 1.62 -33.52 -21.66
N ASP A 509 2.76 -33.02 -21.25
CA ASP A 509 3.52 -32.08 -22.05
C ASP A 509 4.54 -32.80 -22.96
N PRO A 510 4.45 -32.64 -24.31
CA PRO A 510 5.40 -33.23 -25.24
C PRO A 510 6.85 -32.72 -25.06
N TYR A 511 7.06 -31.62 -24.37
CA TYR A 511 8.39 -31.10 -24.08
C TYR A 511 9.09 -31.80 -22.92
N LEU A 512 8.32 -32.37 -21.92
CA LEU A 512 8.91 -33.23 -20.87
C LEU A 512 9.58 -34.47 -21.44
N GLN A 513 8.97 -35.05 -22.50
CA GLN A 513 9.50 -36.26 -23.13
C GLN A 513 10.81 -35.98 -23.91
N MET A 514 10.99 -34.78 -24.43
CA MET A 514 12.17 -34.42 -25.24
C MET A 514 13.44 -34.18 -24.40
N PHE A 515 13.30 -33.86 -23.10
CA PHE A 515 14.44 -33.56 -22.19
C PHE A 515 14.73 -34.64 -21.15
N GLY A 516 14.08 -35.81 -21.20
CA GLY A 516 14.39 -36.93 -20.31
C GLY A 516 14.06 -36.71 -18.82
N ILE A 517 13.21 -35.75 -18.51
CA ILE A 517 12.83 -35.42 -17.13
C ILE A 517 11.58 -36.20 -16.77
N THR A 518 11.75 -37.27 -16.00
CA THR A 518 10.67 -38.03 -15.37
C THR A 518 10.30 -37.39 -14.06
N VAL A 519 9.03 -37.02 -13.90
CA VAL A 519 8.46 -36.58 -12.63
C VAL A 519 8.22 -37.81 -11.77
N ASN A 520 8.99 -37.97 -10.71
CA ASN A 520 8.81 -39.08 -9.79
C ASN A 520 7.67 -38.74 -8.81
N TYR A 521 6.49 -39.36 -8.99
CA TYR A 521 5.29 -39.25 -8.14
C TYR A 521 5.31 -40.12 -6.88
N GLN A 522 6.45 -40.56 -6.40
CA GLN A 522 6.49 -41.28 -5.13
C GLN A 522 6.18 -40.32 -3.97
N MET A 523 4.88 -40.30 -3.63
CA MET A 523 4.44 -39.84 -2.31
C MET A 523 4.90 -40.86 -1.27
N ASN A 524 5.44 -40.38 -0.15
CA ASN A 524 5.46 -41.16 1.08
C ASN A 524 4.00 -41.34 1.50
N GLU A 525 3.49 -42.55 1.33
CA GLU A 525 2.15 -42.95 1.76
C GLU A 525 2.09 -42.94 3.29
N VAL A 526 1.20 -42.10 3.80
CA VAL A 526 0.54 -42.33 5.08
C VAL A 526 -0.89 -42.73 4.73
N HIS A 527 -1.27 -43.94 5.08
CA HIS A 527 -2.56 -44.52 4.76
C HIS A 527 -3.71 -43.72 5.36
N GLY A 528 -4.50 -43.08 4.48
CA GLY A 528 -5.76 -42.48 4.81
C GLY A 528 -6.71 -42.61 3.62
N ARG A 529 -7.85 -43.33 3.78
CA ARG A 529 -8.88 -43.52 2.74
C ARG A 529 -9.43 -42.18 2.28
N VAL A 530 -9.31 -41.89 0.99
CA VAL A 530 -9.93 -40.75 0.31
C VAL A 530 -11.36 -41.12 -0.09
N ILE A 531 -12.35 -40.42 0.45
CA ILE A 531 -13.72 -40.39 -0.04
C ILE A 531 -13.82 -39.28 -1.09
N PRO A 532 -14.27 -39.53 -2.32
CA PRO A 532 -14.39 -38.49 -3.33
C PRO A 532 -15.51 -37.52 -2.98
N PRO A 533 -15.27 -36.17 -3.06
CA PRO A 533 -16.32 -35.19 -2.81
C PRO A 533 -17.28 -35.06 -3.99
N PRO A 534 -18.56 -34.73 -3.74
CA PRO A 534 -19.53 -34.49 -4.80
C PRO A 534 -19.20 -33.23 -5.60
N TYR A 535 -19.48 -33.30 -6.88
CA TYR A 535 -19.33 -32.20 -7.82
C TYR A 535 -20.34 -31.08 -7.52
N VAL A 536 -19.84 -29.86 -7.27
CA VAL A 536 -20.66 -28.65 -7.32
C VAL A 536 -20.08 -27.78 -8.43
N GLN A 537 -20.88 -27.60 -9.45
CA GLN A 537 -20.61 -26.77 -10.61
C GLN A 537 -20.88 -25.31 -10.24
N TYR A 538 -19.83 -24.46 -10.14
CA TYR A 538 -19.96 -23.01 -10.15
C TYR A 538 -19.12 -22.43 -11.28
N GLY A 539 -19.82 -21.74 -12.20
CA GLY A 539 -19.23 -21.09 -13.37
C GLY A 539 -18.30 -19.94 -13.00
N GLY A 540 -17.11 -20.00 -13.51
CA GLY A 540 -16.04 -19.02 -13.37
C GLY A 540 -14.69 -19.70 -13.57
N ARG A 541 -14.39 -20.12 -14.79
CA ARG A 541 -13.12 -20.78 -15.12
C ARG A 541 -12.02 -19.73 -15.22
N VAL A 542 -11.16 -19.66 -14.20
CA VAL A 542 -9.79 -19.15 -14.41
C VAL A 542 -9.09 -20.15 -15.33
N ARG A 543 -8.62 -19.72 -16.50
CA ARG A 543 -7.76 -20.57 -17.35
C ARG A 543 -6.60 -21.07 -16.52
N LYS A 544 -6.36 -22.37 -16.62
CA LYS A 544 -5.44 -23.14 -15.78
C LYS A 544 -3.99 -22.69 -16.00
N ALA A 545 -3.30 -22.26 -14.94
CA ALA A 545 -1.85 -22.13 -14.94
C ALA A 545 -1.24 -23.51 -14.66
N ASN A 546 -0.56 -24.08 -15.63
CA ASN A 546 0.18 -25.33 -15.47
C ASN A 546 1.67 -25.01 -15.34
N PHE A 547 2.19 -25.02 -14.12
CA PHE A 547 3.58 -24.63 -13.85
C PHE A 547 4.59 -25.70 -14.30
N ASN A 548 4.23 -26.98 -14.25
CA ASN A 548 5.16 -28.05 -14.65
C ASN A 548 5.03 -28.45 -16.13
N ALA A 549 3.97 -27.98 -16.83
CA ALA A 549 3.93 -27.98 -18.27
C ALA A 549 4.53 -26.71 -18.89
N ASP A 550 5.08 -25.83 -18.07
CA ASP A 550 5.83 -24.66 -18.53
C ASP A 550 7.13 -25.13 -19.18
N PRO A 551 7.29 -25.01 -20.52
CA PRO A 551 8.47 -25.52 -21.21
C PRO A 551 9.75 -24.78 -20.78
N PHE A 552 9.64 -23.58 -20.28
CA PHE A 552 10.78 -22.80 -19.79
C PHE A 552 11.24 -23.31 -18.43
N LEU A 553 10.31 -23.64 -17.50
CA LEU A 553 10.67 -24.23 -16.22
C LEU A 553 11.35 -25.58 -16.40
N GLN A 554 10.92 -26.35 -17.39
CA GLN A 554 11.52 -27.65 -17.74
C GLN A 554 12.92 -27.48 -18.33
N THR A 555 13.11 -26.57 -19.27
CA THR A 555 14.41 -26.25 -19.87
C THR A 555 15.46 -25.91 -18.79
N PHE A 556 15.03 -25.21 -17.71
CA PHE A 556 15.89 -24.90 -16.59
C PHE A 556 15.89 -25.97 -15.48
N GLY A 557 15.20 -27.10 -15.65
CA GLY A 557 15.14 -28.20 -14.69
C GLY A 557 14.47 -27.83 -13.36
N ILE A 558 13.57 -26.83 -13.39
CA ILE A 558 12.86 -26.33 -12.19
C ILE A 558 11.58 -27.14 -11.98
N ASN A 559 11.44 -27.73 -10.82
CA ASN A 559 10.27 -28.54 -10.43
C ASN A 559 9.53 -27.92 -9.24
N ILE A 560 8.20 -28.02 -9.24
CA ILE A 560 7.32 -27.47 -8.20
C ILE A 560 6.54 -28.60 -7.54
N ASN A 561 6.64 -28.70 -6.21
CA ASN A 561 5.80 -29.59 -5.43
C ASN A 561 4.38 -29.00 -5.32
N PRO A 562 3.33 -29.70 -5.82
CA PRO A 562 1.96 -29.19 -5.81
C PRO A 562 1.26 -29.24 -4.44
N VAL A 563 1.95 -29.64 -3.39
CA VAL A 563 1.39 -29.70 -2.03
C VAL A 563 1.79 -28.43 -1.27
N MET A 564 0.81 -27.81 -0.61
CA MET A 564 1.06 -26.67 0.28
C MET A 564 2.00 -27.08 1.41
N CYS A 565 2.93 -26.19 1.77
CA CYS A 565 3.84 -26.41 2.88
C CYS A 565 3.09 -26.41 4.21
N GLU A 566 3.24 -27.46 5.00
CA GLU A 566 2.82 -27.49 6.39
C GLU A 566 3.86 -26.79 7.26
N VAL A 567 3.40 -25.93 8.16
CA VAL A 567 4.23 -25.16 9.05
C VAL A 567 3.72 -25.23 10.48
N GLN A 568 4.64 -25.34 11.43
CA GLN A 568 4.33 -25.18 12.84
C GLN A 568 4.16 -23.71 13.14
N GLY A 569 3.01 -23.37 13.68
CA GLY A 569 2.71 -22.03 14.17
C GLY A 569 2.40 -22.07 15.67
N ARG A 570 2.26 -20.90 16.25
CA ARG A 570 1.88 -20.72 17.65
C ARG A 570 0.80 -19.65 17.74
N VAL A 571 -0.10 -19.80 18.68
CA VAL A 571 -1.13 -18.78 18.98
C VAL A 571 -0.70 -18.10 20.28
N LEU A 572 -0.21 -16.88 20.17
CA LEU A 572 0.23 -16.07 21.31
C LEU A 572 -0.95 -15.76 22.25
N HIS A 573 -0.66 -15.66 23.52
CA HIS A 573 -1.65 -15.27 24.51
C HIS A 573 -2.07 -13.80 24.33
N PRO A 574 -3.38 -13.49 24.36
CA PRO A 574 -3.85 -12.11 24.25
C PRO A 574 -3.40 -11.30 25.48
N PRO A 575 -3.00 -10.01 25.29
CA PRO A 575 -2.58 -9.18 26.41
C PRO A 575 -3.76 -8.82 27.29
N LYS A 576 -3.53 -8.68 28.60
CA LYS A 576 -4.50 -8.09 29.53
C LYS A 576 -4.44 -6.56 29.38
N LEU A 577 -5.61 -5.94 29.17
CA LEU A 577 -5.78 -4.50 29.03
C LEU A 577 -6.37 -3.94 30.30
N GLN A 578 -5.79 -2.86 30.82
CA GLN A 578 -6.27 -2.18 32.03
C GLN A 578 -7.03 -0.90 31.64
N TYR A 579 -8.19 -0.73 32.21
CA TYR A 579 -9.05 0.45 32.16
C TYR A 579 -8.95 1.27 33.45
N GLY A 580 -9.61 2.41 33.51
CA GLY A 580 -9.67 3.30 34.66
C GLY A 580 -10.88 3.04 35.56
N GLY A 581 -11.32 4.10 36.25
CA GLY A 581 -12.40 4.09 37.24
C GLY A 581 -11.97 3.50 38.58
N ARG A 582 -12.90 3.47 39.51
CA ARG A 582 -12.63 2.96 40.90
C ARG A 582 -12.19 1.50 40.90
N THR A 583 -12.75 0.68 40.03
CA THR A 583 -12.46 -0.78 39.96
C THR A 583 -11.21 -1.13 39.19
N LYS A 584 -10.57 -0.20 38.48
CA LYS A 584 -9.44 -0.47 37.58
C LYS A 584 -9.67 -1.72 36.68
N ALA A 585 -10.87 -1.77 36.08
CA ALA A 585 -11.36 -2.93 35.35
C ALA A 585 -10.37 -3.43 34.30
N GLN A 586 -10.24 -4.74 34.15
CA GLN A 586 -9.39 -5.37 33.14
C GLN A 586 -10.24 -5.95 32.00
N ALA A 587 -9.67 -6.01 30.81
CA ALA A 587 -10.25 -6.72 29.69
C ALA A 587 -9.22 -7.71 29.13
N ILE A 588 -9.68 -8.93 28.87
CA ILE A 588 -8.91 -9.97 28.18
C ILE A 588 -9.53 -10.12 26.78
N PRO A 589 -8.82 -9.75 25.70
CA PRO A 589 -9.36 -9.92 24.35
C PRO A 589 -9.63 -11.39 24.04
N ASN A 590 -10.82 -11.67 23.54
CA ASN A 590 -11.16 -12.99 23.00
C ASN A 590 -11.12 -12.92 21.48
N GLN A 591 -10.25 -13.73 20.88
CA GLN A 591 -9.97 -13.69 19.43
C GLN A 591 -9.73 -12.25 18.91
N GLY A 592 -8.96 -11.46 19.65
CA GLY A 592 -8.62 -10.09 19.30
C GLY A 592 -9.77 -9.08 19.46
N VAL A 593 -10.85 -9.42 20.19
CA VAL A 593 -12.02 -8.53 20.40
C VAL A 593 -12.35 -8.41 21.88
N TRP A 594 -12.70 -7.21 22.33
CA TRP A 594 -13.20 -6.94 23.68
C TRP A 594 -14.26 -5.86 23.65
N ASP A 595 -14.91 -5.54 24.77
CA ASP A 595 -15.89 -4.48 24.86
C ASP A 595 -15.63 -3.49 26.00
N MET A 596 -16.31 -2.35 25.93
CA MET A 596 -16.23 -1.25 26.90
C MET A 596 -17.33 -1.29 27.98
N ARG A 597 -18.29 -2.20 27.89
CA ARG A 597 -19.41 -2.24 28.83
C ARG A 597 -18.94 -2.40 30.29
N GLY A 598 -19.40 -1.54 31.17
CA GLY A 598 -18.99 -1.52 32.58
C GLY A 598 -17.53 -1.09 32.81
N LYS A 599 -16.87 -0.46 31.82
CA LYS A 599 -15.47 -0.02 31.94
C LYS A 599 -15.37 1.48 31.63
N GLN A 600 -14.51 2.16 32.36
CA GLN A 600 -14.21 3.58 32.17
C GLN A 600 -12.81 3.74 31.55
N PHE A 601 -12.60 4.81 30.78
CA PHE A 601 -11.30 5.11 30.21
C PHE A 601 -10.23 5.17 31.31
N TYR A 602 -9.00 4.75 30.98
CA TYR A 602 -7.87 4.81 31.94
C TYR A 602 -7.62 6.24 32.41
N ASN A 603 -7.66 7.19 31.47
CA ASN A 603 -7.70 8.63 31.74
C ASN A 603 -8.75 9.27 30.82
N GLY A 604 -9.94 9.51 31.35
CA GLY A 604 -11.03 10.16 30.64
C GLY A 604 -10.96 11.67 30.77
N MET A 605 -11.17 12.38 29.65
CA MET A 605 -11.14 13.85 29.61
C MET A 605 -12.52 14.43 29.83
N GLU A 606 -12.65 15.33 30.78
CA GLU A 606 -13.89 16.08 31.00
C GLU A 606 -14.07 17.17 29.93
N ILE A 607 -15.27 17.27 29.37
CA ILE A 607 -15.62 18.23 28.33
C ILE A 607 -16.65 19.22 28.87
N ARG A 608 -16.23 20.46 29.05
CA ARG A 608 -17.05 21.55 29.61
C ARG A 608 -17.62 22.44 28.52
N VAL A 609 -16.79 22.83 27.54
CA VAL A 609 -17.20 23.75 26.48
C VAL A 609 -17.06 23.03 25.12
N TRP A 610 -18.18 22.85 24.44
CA TRP A 610 -18.24 22.15 23.16
C TRP A 610 -19.33 22.66 22.24
N ALA A 611 -19.23 22.40 20.95
CA ALA A 611 -20.13 22.92 19.94
C ALA A 611 -20.56 21.83 18.95
N ILE A 612 -21.70 22.05 18.28
CA ILE A 612 -22.18 21.24 17.15
C ILE A 612 -22.31 22.11 15.92
N ALA A 613 -21.65 21.71 14.81
CA ALA A 613 -21.79 22.31 13.50
C ALA A 613 -22.42 21.30 12.53
N CYS A 614 -23.65 21.54 12.06
CA CYS A 614 -24.37 20.61 11.20
C CYS A 614 -24.33 21.05 9.73
N PHE A 615 -23.56 20.33 8.89
CA PHE A 615 -23.47 20.55 7.44
C PHE A 615 -24.44 19.65 6.64
N ALA A 616 -25.31 18.92 7.32
CA ALA A 616 -26.41 18.22 6.68
C ALA A 616 -27.65 19.12 6.63
N PRO A 617 -28.43 19.13 5.53
CA PRO A 617 -29.68 19.91 5.46
C PRO A 617 -30.63 19.57 6.61
N GLN A 618 -31.34 20.58 7.13
CA GLN A 618 -32.28 20.40 8.24
C GLN A 618 -33.41 19.39 7.93
N ARG A 619 -33.82 19.29 6.65
CA ARG A 619 -34.73 18.23 6.17
C ARG A 619 -34.15 16.82 6.31
N THR A 620 -32.82 16.67 6.32
CA THR A 620 -32.13 15.36 6.45
C THR A 620 -31.83 15.03 7.91
N VAL A 621 -31.41 16.02 8.69
CA VAL A 621 -31.16 15.87 10.15
C VAL A 621 -31.96 16.91 10.87
N ARG A 622 -33.09 16.48 11.51
CA ARG A 622 -33.97 17.36 12.26
C ARG A 622 -33.38 17.66 13.65
N GLU A 623 -33.84 18.70 14.28
CA GLU A 623 -33.43 19.15 15.61
C GLU A 623 -33.61 18.06 16.67
N ASP A 624 -34.73 17.33 16.60
CA ASP A 624 -35.01 16.23 17.52
C ASP A 624 -33.99 15.12 17.43
N ALA A 625 -33.49 14.82 16.21
CA ALA A 625 -32.43 13.87 16.00
C ALA A 625 -31.09 14.34 16.61
N LEU A 626 -30.79 15.64 16.51
CA LEU A 626 -29.61 16.24 17.16
C LEU A 626 -29.72 16.22 18.67
N ARG A 627 -30.89 16.55 19.24
CA ARG A 627 -31.12 16.48 20.69
C ARG A 627 -30.97 15.07 21.22
N ASN A 628 -31.62 14.09 20.59
CA ASN A 628 -31.50 12.68 20.96
C ASN A 628 -30.08 12.19 20.87
N PHE A 629 -29.36 12.53 19.77
CA PHE A 629 -27.94 12.21 19.61
C PHE A 629 -27.11 12.81 20.75
N THR A 630 -27.32 14.07 21.10
CA THR A 630 -26.62 14.78 22.18
C THR A 630 -26.84 14.08 23.52
N GLN A 631 -28.07 13.82 23.91
CA GLN A 631 -28.42 13.17 25.16
C GLN A 631 -27.82 11.77 25.28
N GLN A 632 -27.90 10.98 24.18
CA GLN A 632 -27.32 9.65 24.20
C GLN A 632 -25.78 9.69 24.21
N LEU A 633 -25.15 10.67 23.51
CA LEU A 633 -23.70 10.85 23.55
C LEU A 633 -23.21 11.20 24.95
N GLN A 634 -23.90 12.13 25.64
CA GLN A 634 -23.61 12.50 27.03
C GLN A 634 -23.69 11.30 27.95
N ARG A 635 -24.78 10.51 27.85
CA ARG A 635 -24.97 9.31 28.67
C ARG A 635 -23.83 8.31 28.48
N ILE A 636 -23.55 7.90 27.22
CA ILE A 636 -22.51 6.91 26.93
C ILE A 636 -21.11 7.44 27.28
N SER A 637 -20.90 8.73 27.15
CA SER A 637 -19.64 9.41 27.50
C SER A 637 -19.42 9.40 29.02
N ASN A 638 -20.45 9.68 29.80
CA ASN A 638 -20.41 9.59 31.27
C ASN A 638 -20.15 8.15 31.74
N ASP A 639 -20.85 7.17 31.15
CA ASP A 639 -20.63 5.75 31.44
C ASP A 639 -19.19 5.32 31.15
N ALA A 640 -18.58 5.88 30.09
CA ALA A 640 -17.19 5.62 29.70
C ALA A 640 -16.15 6.38 30.55
N GLY A 641 -16.57 7.21 31.52
CA GLY A 641 -15.65 8.01 32.35
C GLY A 641 -15.06 9.23 31.64
N MET A 642 -15.75 9.75 30.61
CA MET A 642 -15.41 10.98 29.87
C MET A 642 -16.64 11.91 29.89
N PRO A 643 -16.95 12.58 31.01
CA PRO A 643 -18.16 13.36 31.14
C PRO A 643 -18.20 14.56 30.20
N ILE A 644 -19.32 14.69 29.47
CA ILE A 644 -19.63 15.87 28.67
C ILE A 644 -20.65 16.69 29.45
N LEU A 645 -20.21 17.80 30.01
CA LEU A 645 -20.98 18.66 30.88
C LEU A 645 -21.78 19.68 30.04
N GLY A 646 -23.02 19.98 30.52
CA GLY A 646 -23.82 21.02 29.90
C GLY A 646 -24.28 20.73 28.47
N GLN A 647 -25.06 21.65 27.93
CA GLN A 647 -25.49 21.64 26.54
C GLN A 647 -24.38 22.21 25.62
N PRO A 648 -24.40 21.90 24.33
CA PRO A 648 -23.46 22.55 23.40
C PRO A 648 -23.63 24.06 23.42
N CYS A 649 -22.58 24.82 23.59
CA CYS A 649 -22.59 26.28 23.59
C CYS A 649 -23.02 26.88 22.22
N PHE A 650 -22.99 26.07 21.19
CA PHE A 650 -23.34 26.44 19.81
C PHE A 650 -23.91 25.22 19.07
N CYS A 651 -25.05 25.36 18.41
CA CYS A 651 -25.63 24.33 17.57
C CYS A 651 -26.33 24.98 16.37
N LYS A 652 -25.68 24.97 15.18
CA LYS A 652 -26.27 25.62 13.98
C LYS A 652 -26.00 24.78 12.73
N TYR A 653 -26.86 25.03 11.72
CA TYR A 653 -26.74 24.45 10.38
C TYR A 653 -25.86 25.33 9.49
N ALA A 654 -25.14 24.67 8.56
CA ALA A 654 -24.35 25.30 7.52
C ALA A 654 -24.43 24.47 6.25
N THR A 655 -24.09 25.03 5.09
CA THR A 655 -24.32 24.39 3.78
C THR A 655 -23.06 24.01 3.03
N GLY A 656 -22.00 24.80 3.06
CA GLY A 656 -20.83 24.65 2.21
C GLY A 656 -19.49 24.64 2.95
N PRO A 657 -18.39 24.26 2.25
CA PRO A 657 -17.06 24.29 2.82
C PRO A 657 -16.57 25.70 3.16
N ASP A 658 -17.05 26.73 2.46
CA ASP A 658 -16.68 28.14 2.63
C ASP A 658 -17.12 28.69 4.00
N GLN A 659 -18.14 28.07 4.60
CA GLN A 659 -18.66 28.44 5.91
C GLN A 659 -17.87 27.84 7.08
N VAL A 660 -16.95 26.90 6.83
CA VAL A 660 -16.20 26.21 7.89
C VAL A 660 -15.25 27.18 8.59
N GLU A 661 -14.44 27.91 7.85
CA GLU A 661 -13.43 28.79 8.44
C GLU A 661 -14.05 29.98 9.19
N PRO A 662 -15.02 30.74 8.64
CA PRO A 662 -15.70 31.80 9.38
C PRO A 662 -16.37 31.29 10.66
N MET A 663 -17.06 30.15 10.58
CA MET A 663 -17.72 29.54 11.74
C MET A 663 -16.73 29.15 12.83
N PHE A 664 -15.63 28.51 12.48
CA PHE A 664 -14.63 28.06 13.46
C PHE A 664 -13.89 29.24 14.07
N ARG A 665 -13.64 30.31 13.30
CA ARG A 665 -13.08 31.58 13.80
C ARG A 665 -14.02 32.22 14.81
N TYR A 666 -15.32 32.30 14.47
CA TYR A 666 -16.34 32.80 15.40
C TYR A 666 -16.37 31.98 16.68
N LEU A 667 -16.40 30.64 16.58
CA LEU A 667 -16.45 29.77 17.76
C LEU A 667 -15.23 29.92 18.65
N LYS A 668 -14.02 30.00 18.08
CA LYS A 668 -12.77 30.19 18.85
C LYS A 668 -12.72 31.54 19.57
N ASN A 669 -13.22 32.59 18.94
CA ASN A 669 -13.19 33.95 19.49
C ASN A 669 -14.28 34.17 20.55
N THR A 670 -15.46 33.55 20.37
CA THR A 670 -16.63 33.79 21.23
C THR A 670 -16.63 32.88 22.46
N TYR A 671 -16.17 31.65 22.34
CA TYR A 671 -16.23 30.65 23.42
C TYR A 671 -14.84 30.30 23.93
N SER A 672 -14.42 31.03 24.98
CA SER A 672 -13.15 30.75 25.66
C SER A 672 -13.13 29.32 26.20
N GLY A 673 -12.03 28.59 26.02
CA GLY A 673 -11.88 27.21 26.47
C GLY A 673 -12.64 26.18 25.66
N LEU A 674 -13.06 26.50 24.43
CA LEU A 674 -13.71 25.54 23.52
C LEU A 674 -12.81 24.31 23.28
N GLN A 675 -13.29 23.12 23.74
CA GLN A 675 -12.50 21.88 23.69
C GLN A 675 -12.81 21.01 22.48
N LEU A 676 -14.07 21.00 22.00
CA LEU A 676 -14.52 20.07 20.96
C LEU A 676 -15.58 20.69 20.06
N ILE A 677 -15.45 20.46 18.75
CA ILE A 677 -16.51 20.71 17.77
C ILE A 677 -16.96 19.38 17.17
N VAL A 678 -18.22 19.00 17.39
CA VAL A 678 -18.86 17.86 16.73
C VAL A 678 -19.44 18.34 15.39
N VAL A 679 -18.98 17.75 14.29
CA VAL A 679 -19.36 18.16 12.93
C VAL A 679 -20.22 17.07 12.30
N VAL A 680 -21.47 17.41 11.96
CA VAL A 680 -22.40 16.48 11.31
C VAL A 680 -22.33 16.69 9.79
N LEU A 681 -21.99 15.62 9.06
CA LEU A 681 -21.80 15.63 7.61
C LEU A 681 -22.90 14.85 6.88
N PRO A 682 -23.41 15.31 5.73
CA PRO A 682 -24.44 14.60 4.96
C PRO A 682 -23.95 13.25 4.42
N GLY A 683 -22.66 13.15 4.14
CA GLY A 683 -22.00 11.97 3.58
C GLY A 683 -20.54 12.26 3.23
N LYS A 684 -20.08 11.77 2.08
CA LYS A 684 -18.81 12.22 1.49
C LYS A 684 -19.02 13.61 0.90
N THR A 685 -18.24 14.57 1.39
CA THR A 685 -18.38 15.99 1.04
C THR A 685 -17.01 16.66 1.14
N PRO A 686 -16.71 17.69 0.32
CA PRO A 686 -15.51 18.53 0.45
C PRO A 686 -15.38 19.19 1.84
N VAL A 687 -16.51 19.45 2.51
CA VAL A 687 -16.56 19.99 3.89
C VAL A 687 -15.65 19.22 4.85
N TYR A 688 -15.53 17.89 4.70
CA TYR A 688 -14.64 17.10 5.58
C TYR A 688 -13.18 17.54 5.49
N ALA A 689 -12.68 17.77 4.28
CA ALA A 689 -11.28 18.21 4.09
C ALA A 689 -11.06 19.59 4.71
N GLU A 690 -12.00 20.52 4.48
CA GLU A 690 -11.92 21.88 5.01
C GLU A 690 -12.03 21.90 6.54
N VAL A 691 -12.94 21.14 7.14
CA VAL A 691 -13.01 20.98 8.61
C VAL A 691 -11.69 20.49 9.20
N LYS A 692 -11.01 19.58 8.51
CA LYS A 692 -9.72 19.06 8.99
C LYS A 692 -8.57 20.04 8.78
N ARG A 693 -8.56 20.77 7.67
CA ARG A 693 -7.58 21.84 7.44
C ARG A 693 -7.73 22.96 8.45
N VAL A 694 -8.93 23.47 8.62
CA VAL A 694 -9.21 24.59 9.53
C VAL A 694 -9.00 24.21 10.99
N GLY A 695 -9.47 23.03 11.41
CA GLY A 695 -9.32 22.56 12.78
C GLY A 695 -7.89 22.19 13.15
N ASP A 696 -7.21 21.39 12.30
CA ASP A 696 -5.90 20.82 12.62
C ASP A 696 -4.73 21.82 12.36
N ILE A 697 -4.87 22.71 11.35
CA ILE A 697 -3.80 23.62 10.90
C ILE A 697 -4.01 25.06 11.38
N LEU A 698 -5.20 25.65 11.14
CA LEU A 698 -5.40 27.08 11.38
C LEU A 698 -5.68 27.43 12.83
N PHE A 699 -6.54 26.65 13.51
CA PHE A 699 -7.05 27.04 14.82
C PHE A 699 -6.69 26.10 15.97
N GLY A 700 -6.12 24.94 15.71
CA GLY A 700 -5.76 23.98 16.75
C GLY A 700 -6.98 23.44 17.53
N LEU A 701 -8.14 23.30 16.86
CA LEU A 701 -9.38 22.89 17.48
C LEU A 701 -9.65 21.40 17.26
N ALA A 702 -9.96 20.67 18.32
CA ALA A 702 -10.35 19.27 18.21
C ALA A 702 -11.73 19.13 17.52
N THR A 703 -11.75 18.36 16.43
CA THR A 703 -12.98 18.14 15.63
C THR A 703 -13.32 16.65 15.54
N GLN A 704 -14.61 16.34 15.76
CA GLN A 704 -15.15 14.99 15.57
C GLN A 704 -16.27 15.00 14.53
N CYS A 705 -15.99 14.49 13.33
CA CYS A 705 -17.01 14.34 12.29
C CYS A 705 -17.86 13.09 12.52
N VAL A 706 -19.18 13.22 12.28
CA VAL A 706 -20.15 12.14 12.29
C VAL A 706 -21.08 12.24 11.08
N GLN A 707 -21.48 11.13 10.48
CA GLN A 707 -22.38 11.15 9.33
C GLN A 707 -23.83 11.30 9.79
N ALA A 708 -24.65 12.04 9.05
CA ALA A 708 -26.08 12.28 9.27
C ALA A 708 -26.87 10.99 9.55
N LYS A 709 -26.60 9.92 8.82
CA LYS A 709 -27.24 8.61 9.04
C LYS A 709 -27.03 8.04 10.44
N ASN A 710 -25.87 8.33 11.07
CA ASN A 710 -25.55 7.86 12.41
C ASN A 710 -26.14 8.77 13.51
N VAL A 711 -26.43 10.02 13.17
CA VAL A 711 -27.18 10.95 14.02
C VAL A 711 -28.67 10.58 14.03
N ASN A 712 -29.23 10.33 12.84
CA ASN A 712 -30.66 9.95 12.71
C ASN A 712 -30.96 8.55 13.28
N LYS A 713 -30.00 7.63 13.19
CA LYS A 713 -30.11 6.28 13.77
C LYS A 713 -28.93 6.04 14.71
N THR A 714 -29.05 6.61 15.89
CA THR A 714 -28.05 6.51 16.95
C THR A 714 -28.03 5.11 17.54
N THR A 715 -26.85 4.54 17.75
CA THR A 715 -26.68 3.26 18.45
C THR A 715 -25.60 3.38 19.53
N PRO A 716 -25.72 2.68 20.68
CA PRO A 716 -24.70 2.70 21.73
C PRO A 716 -23.30 2.36 21.24
N GLN A 717 -23.18 1.38 20.34
CA GLN A 717 -21.89 0.99 19.76
C GLN A 717 -21.26 2.12 18.93
N THR A 718 -22.06 2.86 18.16
CA THR A 718 -21.56 4.01 17.38
C THR A 718 -21.07 5.11 18.30
N LEU A 719 -21.80 5.41 19.37
CA LEU A 719 -21.45 6.44 20.34
C LEU A 719 -20.19 6.04 21.14
N SER A 720 -20.11 4.80 21.62
CA SER A 720 -18.91 4.29 22.27
C SER A 720 -17.68 4.43 21.38
N ASN A 721 -17.79 4.11 20.07
CA ASN A 721 -16.70 4.32 19.11
C ASN A 721 -16.38 5.81 18.85
N LEU A 722 -17.32 6.72 19.03
CA LEU A 722 -17.04 8.16 19.00
C LEU A 722 -16.27 8.60 20.24
N CYS A 723 -16.70 8.16 21.44
CA CYS A 723 -16.04 8.47 22.72
C CYS A 723 -14.58 8.03 22.72
N LEU A 724 -14.26 6.82 22.19
CA LEU A 724 -12.85 6.37 22.02
C LEU A 724 -11.99 7.39 21.27
N LYS A 725 -12.52 8.02 20.23
CA LYS A 725 -11.79 8.98 19.39
C LYS A 725 -11.74 10.37 20.02
N ILE A 726 -12.83 10.79 20.64
CA ILE A 726 -12.93 12.10 21.30
C ILE A 726 -11.93 12.15 22.44
N ASN A 727 -11.91 11.14 23.32
CA ASN A 727 -11.03 11.11 24.48
C ASN A 727 -9.54 11.32 24.09
N VAL A 728 -9.05 10.58 23.09
CA VAL A 728 -7.62 10.69 22.70
C VAL A 728 -7.30 11.96 21.93
N LYS A 729 -8.25 12.58 21.23
CA LYS A 729 -8.09 13.89 20.61
C LYS A 729 -7.98 15.01 21.62
N LEU A 730 -8.48 14.80 22.81
CA LEU A 730 -8.38 15.73 23.93
C LEU A 730 -7.20 15.40 24.86
N GLY A 731 -6.38 14.38 24.53
CA GLY A 731 -5.19 14.00 25.28
C GLY A 731 -5.42 12.91 26.33
N GLY A 732 -6.62 12.32 26.41
CA GLY A 732 -6.93 11.18 27.28
C GLY A 732 -6.33 9.85 26.84
N ILE A 733 -6.44 8.86 27.71
CA ILE A 733 -5.96 7.48 27.49
C ILE A 733 -7.13 6.52 27.65
N ASN A 734 -7.42 5.73 26.61
CA ASN A 734 -8.55 4.80 26.64
C ASN A 734 -8.27 3.56 27.51
N ASN A 735 -7.15 2.91 27.30
CA ASN A 735 -6.66 1.76 28.08
C ASN A 735 -5.15 1.65 27.96
N ILE A 736 -4.54 0.84 28.81
CA ILE A 736 -3.10 0.53 28.77
C ILE A 736 -2.88 -0.96 28.82
N LEU A 737 -1.70 -1.39 28.41
CA LEU A 737 -1.21 -2.75 28.69
C LEU A 737 -0.99 -2.91 30.19
N LEU A 738 -1.52 -3.99 30.77
CA LEU A 738 -1.28 -4.26 32.19
C LEU A 738 0.23 -4.30 32.48
N PRO A 739 0.76 -3.53 33.45
CA PRO A 739 2.20 -3.44 33.67
C PRO A 739 2.93 -4.77 33.88
N SER A 740 2.29 -5.74 34.54
CA SER A 740 2.87 -7.05 34.87
C SER A 740 3.12 -7.97 33.67
N ILE A 741 2.53 -7.67 32.50
CA ILE A 741 2.70 -8.47 31.28
C ILE A 741 3.58 -7.82 30.24
N ARG A 742 4.14 -6.67 30.54
CA ARG A 742 5.00 -5.92 29.58
C ARG A 742 6.34 -6.63 29.44
N PRO A 743 6.88 -6.76 28.22
CA PRO A 743 8.22 -7.31 27.98
C PRO A 743 9.32 -6.48 28.68
N ALA A 744 10.50 -7.08 28.81
CA ALA A 744 11.64 -6.49 29.52
C ALA A 744 12.08 -5.11 28.95
N VAL A 745 11.82 -4.83 27.67
CA VAL A 745 12.11 -3.56 27.01
C VAL A 745 11.49 -2.34 27.72
N PHE A 746 10.41 -2.53 28.48
CA PHE A 746 9.72 -1.46 29.23
C PHE A 746 10.37 -1.15 30.60
N ARG A 747 11.42 -1.86 31.00
CA ARG A 747 12.15 -1.60 32.25
C ARG A 747 12.98 -0.31 32.17
N GLU A 748 13.32 0.10 30.96
CA GLU A 748 14.05 1.32 30.65
C GLU A 748 13.18 2.28 29.84
N PRO A 749 13.53 3.59 29.82
CA PRO A 749 12.82 4.54 28.97
C PRO A 749 12.90 4.15 27.48
N VAL A 750 11.77 3.81 26.89
CA VAL A 750 11.66 3.36 25.49
C VAL A 750 10.68 4.23 24.71
N ILE A 751 11.08 4.64 23.51
CA ILE A 751 10.19 5.30 22.55
C ILE A 751 9.83 4.33 21.42
N PHE A 752 8.54 4.28 21.10
CA PHE A 752 8.01 3.53 19.95
C PHE A 752 7.75 4.49 18.81
N LEU A 753 8.44 4.28 17.70
CA LEU A 753 8.28 5.06 16.47
C LEU A 753 7.53 4.25 15.41
N GLY A 754 6.71 4.92 14.63
CA GLY A 754 6.05 4.34 13.47
C GLY A 754 6.16 5.26 12.27
N ALA A 755 6.47 4.73 11.09
CA ALA A 755 6.61 5.53 9.88
C ALA A 755 5.92 4.88 8.67
N ASP A 756 5.33 5.71 7.81
CA ASP A 756 4.71 5.33 6.55
C ASP A 756 4.85 6.44 5.50
N VAL A 757 4.92 6.07 4.24
CA VAL A 757 4.89 7.00 3.11
C VAL A 757 3.69 6.69 2.23
N THR A 758 2.83 7.70 2.03
CA THR A 758 1.69 7.56 1.11
C THR A 758 1.97 8.23 -0.22
N HIS A 759 1.69 7.51 -1.30
CA HIS A 759 1.86 8.00 -2.67
C HIS A 759 0.53 8.43 -3.28
N PRO A 760 0.55 9.40 -4.21
CA PRO A 760 -0.63 9.75 -5.00
C PRO A 760 -1.05 8.60 -5.91
N PRO A 761 -2.31 8.60 -6.40
CA PRO A 761 -2.78 7.59 -7.35
C PRO A 761 -1.91 7.52 -8.59
N ALA A 762 -1.83 6.34 -9.22
CA ALA A 762 -1.15 6.19 -10.49
C ALA A 762 -1.82 7.08 -11.57
N GLY A 763 -1.01 7.89 -12.27
CA GLY A 763 -1.49 8.84 -13.28
C GLY A 763 -1.61 10.29 -12.79
N ASP A 764 -1.51 10.56 -11.49
CA ASP A 764 -1.48 11.90 -10.91
C ASP A 764 -0.02 12.26 -10.56
N ALA A 765 0.71 12.73 -11.56
CA ALA A 765 2.13 13.07 -11.42
C ALA A 765 2.36 14.42 -10.72
N SER A 766 1.33 15.26 -10.62
CA SER A 766 1.43 16.61 -10.04
C SER A 766 1.45 16.61 -8.52
N LYS A 767 0.92 15.55 -7.87
CA LYS A 767 0.82 15.47 -6.42
C LYS A 767 2.05 14.83 -5.78
N PRO A 768 2.51 15.36 -4.62
CA PRO A 768 3.67 14.83 -3.91
C PRO A 768 3.36 13.53 -3.17
N SER A 769 4.42 12.82 -2.75
CA SER A 769 4.36 11.81 -1.70
C SER A 769 4.38 12.49 -0.32
N ILE A 770 3.79 11.85 0.68
CA ILE A 770 3.75 12.36 2.05
C ILE A 770 4.36 11.31 2.98
N ALA A 771 5.41 11.71 3.67
CA ALA A 771 6.01 10.93 4.75
C ALA A 771 5.43 11.36 6.09
N ALA A 772 5.09 10.39 6.93
CA ALA A 772 4.61 10.61 8.29
C ALA A 772 5.37 9.73 9.28
N VAL A 773 5.76 10.30 10.40
CA VAL A 773 6.39 9.59 11.51
C VAL A 773 5.64 9.95 12.79
N VAL A 774 5.36 8.96 13.61
CA VAL A 774 4.74 9.14 14.93
C VAL A 774 5.67 8.60 16.02
N GLY A 775 5.62 9.19 17.20
CA GLY A 775 6.38 8.75 18.36
C GLY A 775 5.53 8.72 19.62
N SER A 776 5.71 7.67 20.45
CA SER A 776 5.04 7.58 21.74
C SER A 776 5.51 8.71 22.68
N MET A 777 4.60 9.17 23.55
CA MET A 777 4.85 10.26 24.50
C MET A 777 4.59 9.85 25.95
N ASP A 778 4.47 8.58 26.23
CA ASP A 778 4.24 8.05 27.56
C ASP A 778 4.79 6.63 27.71
N ALA A 779 4.89 6.16 28.97
CA ALA A 779 5.40 4.83 29.30
C ALA A 779 4.42 3.68 29.02
N HIS A 780 3.23 3.95 28.43
CA HIS A 780 2.18 2.94 28.27
C HIS A 780 2.11 2.20 26.92
N PRO A 781 2.69 2.55 25.85
CA PRO A 781 2.69 3.63 24.88
C PRO A 781 1.28 3.88 24.32
N SER A 782 0.60 4.86 24.85
CA SER A 782 -0.81 5.13 24.54
C SER A 782 -1.02 6.40 23.73
N ARG A 783 -0.27 7.45 24.01
CA ARG A 783 -0.33 8.74 23.31
C ARG A 783 0.85 8.87 22.35
N TYR A 784 0.58 9.42 21.17
CA TYR A 784 1.57 9.58 20.11
C TYR A 784 1.52 10.99 19.51
N SER A 785 2.66 11.64 19.44
CA SER A 785 2.87 12.83 18.62
C SER A 785 3.17 12.44 17.17
N ALA A 786 2.96 13.37 16.24
CA ALA A 786 3.13 13.10 14.82
C ALA A 786 3.90 14.22 14.12
N THR A 787 4.76 13.85 13.19
CA THR A 787 5.45 14.76 12.27
C THR A 787 5.14 14.36 10.82
N VAL A 788 5.08 15.36 9.93
CA VAL A 788 4.72 15.17 8.52
C VAL A 788 5.68 15.94 7.63
N ARG A 789 6.08 15.33 6.52
CA ARG A 789 6.86 16.02 5.46
C ARG A 789 6.28 15.69 4.08
N VAL A 790 6.33 16.66 3.21
CA VAL A 790 6.03 16.50 1.77
C VAL A 790 7.33 16.19 1.05
N GLN A 791 7.33 15.18 0.19
CA GLN A 791 8.52 14.77 -0.56
C GLN A 791 8.19 14.45 -2.02
N GLN A 792 9.21 14.23 -2.85
CA GLN A 792 9.07 14.01 -4.29
C GLN A 792 8.06 12.91 -4.61
N HIS A 793 7.44 13.05 -5.78
CA HIS A 793 6.47 12.09 -6.29
C HIS A 793 7.04 10.67 -6.32
N ARG A 794 6.38 9.74 -5.62
CA ARG A 794 6.78 8.33 -5.50
C ARG A 794 8.13 8.05 -4.84
N GLN A 795 8.67 9.02 -4.13
CA GLN A 795 9.83 8.80 -3.28
C GLN A 795 9.41 7.98 -2.05
N GLU A 796 9.96 6.76 -1.89
CA GLU A 796 9.64 5.87 -0.75
C GLU A 796 10.53 6.16 0.46
N ILE A 797 11.83 6.40 0.26
CA ILE A 797 12.77 6.73 1.34
C ILE A 797 12.40 8.09 1.94
N ILE A 798 12.32 8.15 3.27
CA ILE A 798 11.98 9.36 4.01
C ILE A 798 13.22 10.26 4.08
N GLN A 799 13.20 11.37 3.33
CA GLN A 799 14.36 12.25 3.16
C GLN A 799 14.71 13.03 4.45
N GLU A 800 13.70 13.55 5.14
CA GLU A 800 13.87 14.37 6.34
C GLU A 800 13.70 13.57 7.64
N LEU A 801 13.96 12.27 7.64
CA LEU A 801 13.74 11.42 8.80
C LEU A 801 14.54 11.89 10.04
N SER A 802 15.75 12.41 9.84
CA SER A 802 16.59 12.92 10.94
C SER A 802 15.90 14.07 11.69
N SER A 803 15.33 15.05 10.98
CA SER A 803 14.61 16.17 11.61
C SER A 803 13.31 15.70 12.30
N MET A 804 12.57 14.80 11.64
CA MET A 804 11.30 14.25 12.15
C MET A 804 11.51 13.46 13.45
N VAL A 805 12.51 12.60 13.50
CA VAL A 805 12.82 11.79 14.69
C VAL A 805 13.34 12.69 15.82
N ARG A 806 14.18 13.68 15.51
CA ARG A 806 14.65 14.65 16.49
C ARG A 806 13.50 15.41 17.17
N GLU A 807 12.49 15.86 16.41
CA GLU A 807 11.28 16.49 16.94
C GLU A 807 10.54 15.56 17.91
N LEU A 808 10.36 14.29 17.54
CA LEU A 808 9.65 13.30 18.36
C LEU A 808 10.42 12.94 19.63
N LEU A 809 11.74 12.86 19.59
CA LEU A 809 12.58 12.65 20.78
C LEU A 809 12.46 13.82 21.76
N ILE A 810 12.41 15.06 21.25
CA ILE A 810 12.17 16.26 22.06
C ILE A 810 10.77 16.22 22.70
N HIS A 811 9.74 15.83 21.94
CA HIS A 811 8.38 15.69 22.46
C HIS A 811 8.29 14.60 23.54
N PHE A 812 8.96 13.46 23.35
CA PHE A 812 9.05 12.40 24.35
C PHE A 812 9.70 12.93 25.65
N TYR A 813 10.84 13.62 25.53
CA TYR A 813 11.53 14.20 26.69
C TYR A 813 10.66 15.25 27.42
N LYS A 814 10.01 16.14 26.68
CA LYS A 814 9.10 17.14 27.27
C LYS A 814 7.94 16.51 28.03
N ALA A 815 7.40 15.41 27.51
CA ALA A 815 6.25 14.72 28.08
C ALA A 815 6.62 13.81 29.28
N THR A 816 7.76 13.13 29.23
CA THR A 816 8.17 12.11 30.21
C THR A 816 9.26 12.55 31.16
N ARG A 817 10.06 13.57 30.80
CA ARG A 817 11.29 14.01 31.47
C ARG A 817 12.45 13.01 31.42
N PHE A 818 12.31 11.95 30.59
CA PHE A 818 13.35 10.94 30.40
C PHE A 818 13.89 10.97 28.99
N LYS A 819 15.17 10.72 28.79
CA LYS A 819 15.76 10.41 27.49
C LYS A 819 15.54 8.94 27.22
N PRO A 820 15.00 8.54 26.06
CA PRO A 820 14.86 7.12 25.76
C PRO A 820 16.24 6.46 25.57
N THR A 821 16.46 5.36 26.25
CA THR A 821 17.65 4.51 26.07
C THR A 821 17.45 3.50 24.94
N ARG A 822 16.18 3.30 24.52
CA ARG A 822 15.79 2.34 23.49
C ARG A 822 14.81 2.98 22.51
N ILE A 823 15.02 2.73 21.21
CA ILE A 823 14.15 3.16 20.10
C ILE A 823 13.66 1.92 19.37
N ILE A 824 12.35 1.70 19.35
CA ILE A 824 11.72 0.62 18.59
C ILE A 824 10.98 1.23 17.41
N PHE A 825 11.46 1.00 16.20
CA PHE A 825 11.01 1.65 14.97
C PHE A 825 10.25 0.66 14.06
N TYR A 826 8.97 0.92 13.79
CA TYR A 826 8.14 0.15 12.85
C TYR A 826 7.92 0.93 11.55
N ARG A 827 8.47 0.45 10.44
CA ARG A 827 8.42 1.07 9.11
C ARG A 827 7.48 0.30 8.17
N ASP A 828 6.29 0.87 7.85
CA ASP A 828 5.35 0.25 6.89
C ASP A 828 5.70 0.62 5.45
N GLY A 829 5.38 -0.25 4.51
CA GLY A 829 5.38 0.01 3.07
C GLY A 829 6.65 -0.37 2.29
N VAL A 830 7.74 -0.74 2.94
CA VAL A 830 9.03 -1.08 2.29
C VAL A 830 9.00 -2.47 1.67
N SER A 831 9.49 -2.60 0.44
CA SER A 831 9.69 -3.89 -0.23
C SER A 831 11.08 -4.48 0.05
N GLU A 832 11.23 -5.80 -0.06
CA GLU A 832 12.50 -6.51 0.21
C GLU A 832 13.68 -5.93 -0.60
N GLY A 833 13.49 -5.60 -1.88
CA GLY A 833 14.52 -4.98 -2.71
C GLY A 833 14.93 -3.55 -2.31
N GLN A 834 14.31 -2.97 -1.27
CA GLN A 834 14.63 -1.64 -0.75
C GLN A 834 15.27 -1.67 0.64
N PHE A 835 15.47 -2.86 1.24
CA PHE A 835 16.00 -2.99 2.60
C PHE A 835 17.36 -2.32 2.78
N GLN A 836 18.29 -2.53 1.85
CA GLN A 836 19.61 -1.90 1.91
C GLN A 836 19.53 -0.37 1.79
N GLN A 837 18.63 0.16 0.97
CA GLN A 837 18.44 1.61 0.88
C GLN A 837 17.85 2.18 2.17
N VAL A 838 16.92 1.48 2.81
CA VAL A 838 16.34 1.87 4.09
C VAL A 838 17.41 1.86 5.19
N LEU A 839 18.23 0.81 5.27
CA LEU A 839 19.33 0.74 6.24
C LEU A 839 20.34 1.88 6.04
N SER A 840 20.80 2.09 4.81
CA SER A 840 21.82 3.10 4.52
C SER A 840 21.34 4.54 4.70
N HIS A 841 20.05 4.83 4.54
CA HIS A 841 19.51 6.19 4.62
C HIS A 841 18.68 6.42 5.91
N GLU A 842 17.68 5.57 6.17
CA GLU A 842 16.72 5.80 7.26
C GLU A 842 17.31 5.44 8.63
N LEU A 843 18.01 4.30 8.80
CA LEU A 843 18.67 3.97 10.06
C LEU A 843 19.77 4.99 10.40
N ARG A 844 20.56 5.39 9.40
CA ARG A 844 21.56 6.45 9.58
C ARG A 844 20.92 7.77 10.02
N ALA A 845 19.79 8.15 9.44
CA ALA A 845 19.05 9.36 9.80
C ALA A 845 18.53 9.32 11.24
N VAL A 846 18.10 8.15 11.75
CA VAL A 846 17.71 7.99 13.16
C VAL A 846 18.90 8.19 14.10
N ARG A 847 20.06 7.60 13.78
CA ARG A 847 21.31 7.81 14.56
C ARG A 847 21.75 9.27 14.53
N GLU A 848 21.69 9.89 13.36
CA GLU A 848 22.01 11.31 13.18
C GLU A 848 21.10 12.22 14.02
N ALA A 849 19.79 11.89 14.09
CA ALA A 849 18.85 12.63 14.93
C ALA A 849 19.26 12.61 16.41
N CYS A 850 19.74 11.46 16.90
CA CYS A 850 20.22 11.31 18.27
C CYS A 850 21.51 12.11 18.50
N MET A 851 22.48 12.02 17.61
CA MET A 851 23.75 12.77 17.70
C MET A 851 23.52 14.28 17.62
N LYS A 852 22.54 14.77 16.84
CA LYS A 852 22.17 16.19 16.77
C LYS A 852 21.49 16.72 18.03
N LEU A 853 21.02 15.86 18.90
CA LEU A 853 20.46 16.26 20.21
C LEU A 853 21.56 16.42 21.26
N GLU A 854 22.49 15.46 21.29
CA GLU A 854 23.60 15.45 22.25
C GLU A 854 24.74 14.57 21.72
N ILE A 855 25.98 15.08 21.84
CA ILE A 855 27.18 14.32 21.48
C ILE A 855 27.28 13.11 22.41
N GLY A 856 27.40 11.89 21.83
CA GLY A 856 27.47 10.65 22.59
C GLY A 856 26.11 10.01 22.93
N TYR A 857 25.00 10.66 22.64
CA TYR A 857 23.67 10.02 22.80
C TYR A 857 23.42 8.96 21.72
N GLN A 858 23.55 7.69 22.12
CA GLN A 858 23.44 6.51 21.27
C GLN A 858 22.48 5.46 21.88
N PRO A 859 21.17 5.71 21.84
CA PRO A 859 20.19 4.72 22.30
C PRO A 859 20.22 3.48 21.40
N GLY A 860 19.92 2.30 21.98
CA GLY A 860 19.77 1.06 21.23
C GLY A 860 18.58 1.13 20.25
N ILE A 861 18.80 0.85 18.98
CA ILE A 861 17.76 0.92 17.94
C ILE A 861 17.38 -0.50 17.49
N THR A 862 16.08 -0.80 17.48
CA THR A 862 15.53 -1.95 16.74
C THR A 862 14.67 -1.44 15.61
N PHE A 863 15.07 -1.75 14.36
CA PHE A 863 14.40 -1.26 13.15
C PHE A 863 13.68 -2.42 12.45
N ILE A 864 12.34 -2.34 12.37
CA ILE A 864 11.47 -3.42 11.92
C ILE A 864 10.64 -2.93 10.73
N VAL A 865 10.74 -3.62 9.61
CA VAL A 865 9.86 -3.39 8.45
C VAL A 865 8.56 -4.18 8.63
N VAL A 866 7.44 -3.54 8.36
CA VAL A 866 6.10 -4.13 8.42
C VAL A 866 5.56 -4.29 7.00
N GLN A 867 5.35 -5.53 6.58
CA GLN A 867 4.80 -5.85 5.25
C GLN A 867 3.39 -6.42 5.39
N LYS A 868 2.39 -5.64 5.03
CA LYS A 868 0.98 -6.07 5.04
C LYS A 868 0.49 -6.53 3.66
N ARG A 869 1.07 -5.99 2.58
CA ARG A 869 0.61 -6.20 1.20
C ARG A 869 1.32 -7.35 0.50
N HIS A 870 1.54 -8.46 1.22
CA HIS A 870 2.09 -9.71 0.67
C HIS A 870 0.98 -10.73 0.35
N HIS A 871 1.36 -11.84 -0.27
CA HIS A 871 0.46 -12.88 -0.72
C HIS A 871 0.54 -14.20 0.08
N THR A 872 1.30 -14.25 1.16
CA THR A 872 1.29 -15.40 2.08
C THR A 872 -0.04 -15.48 2.82
N ARG A 873 -0.65 -16.67 2.81
CA ARG A 873 -1.88 -17.00 3.54
C ARG A 873 -1.64 -18.27 4.34
N LEU A 874 -2.25 -18.30 5.51
CA LEU A 874 -2.17 -19.42 6.45
C LEU A 874 -3.57 -20.00 6.63
N PHE A 875 -3.66 -21.33 6.62
CA PHE A 875 -4.89 -22.10 6.78
C PHE A 875 -4.70 -23.11 7.88
N CYS A 876 -5.70 -23.29 8.77
CA CYS A 876 -5.65 -24.32 9.79
C CYS A 876 -5.62 -25.71 9.13
N ALA A 877 -4.68 -26.55 9.50
CA ALA A 877 -4.65 -27.94 9.05
C ALA A 877 -5.85 -28.70 9.62
N ASP A 878 -6.19 -28.45 10.89
CA ASP A 878 -7.34 -29.03 11.54
C ASP A 878 -8.54 -28.08 11.54
N ARG A 879 -9.74 -28.60 11.29
CA ARG A 879 -10.99 -27.84 11.31
C ARG A 879 -11.35 -27.29 12.70
N LYS A 880 -10.97 -27.98 13.77
CA LYS A 880 -11.26 -27.53 15.15
C LYS A 880 -10.57 -26.23 15.53
N ASP A 881 -9.44 -25.92 14.87
CA ASP A 881 -8.69 -24.70 15.12
C ASP A 881 -9.20 -23.50 14.31
N GLN A 882 -10.14 -23.70 13.39
CA GLN A 882 -10.74 -22.66 12.57
C GLN A 882 -11.67 -21.75 13.39
N ILE A 883 -11.54 -20.44 13.19
CA ILE A 883 -12.32 -19.45 13.91
C ILE A 883 -13.37 -18.75 13.03
N GLY A 884 -14.57 -18.64 13.57
CA GLY A 884 -15.69 -17.92 12.95
C GLY A 884 -16.23 -18.58 11.69
N ARG A 885 -17.24 -17.93 11.05
CA ARG A 885 -17.89 -18.45 9.82
C ARG A 885 -16.97 -18.53 8.61
N SER A 886 -15.91 -17.76 8.60
CA SER A 886 -14.93 -17.73 7.49
C SER A 886 -13.81 -18.76 7.63
N GLY A 887 -13.80 -19.60 8.69
CA GLY A 887 -12.79 -20.63 8.91
C GLY A 887 -11.35 -20.11 8.97
N ASN A 888 -11.15 -18.92 9.53
CA ASN A 888 -9.84 -18.27 9.61
C ASN A 888 -8.98 -18.83 10.76
N ILE A 889 -7.67 -18.57 10.68
CA ILE A 889 -6.73 -18.81 11.77
C ILE A 889 -7.04 -17.91 12.98
N PRO A 890 -6.72 -18.35 14.21
CA PRO A 890 -6.92 -17.57 15.43
C PRO A 890 -6.13 -16.23 15.42
N ALA A 891 -6.67 -15.20 16.10
CA ALA A 891 -5.90 -14.01 16.39
C ALA A 891 -4.74 -14.34 17.35
N GLY A 892 -3.55 -13.87 17.06
CA GLY A 892 -2.30 -14.22 17.76
C GLY A 892 -1.49 -15.29 17.05
N THR A 893 -1.98 -15.89 15.96
CA THR A 893 -1.21 -16.89 15.21
C THR A 893 0.07 -16.27 14.66
N THR A 894 1.21 -16.82 15.08
CA THR A 894 2.56 -16.46 14.63
C THR A 894 3.26 -17.66 14.00
N VAL A 895 4.10 -17.40 12.99
CA VAL A 895 4.91 -18.38 12.27
C VAL A 895 6.29 -17.78 12.04
N ASP A 896 7.31 -18.42 12.53
CA ASP A 896 8.73 -18.04 12.39
C ASP A 896 9.61 -19.18 11.87
N VAL A 897 9.00 -20.25 11.36
CA VAL A 897 9.66 -21.42 10.80
C VAL A 897 9.08 -21.78 9.43
N GLY A 898 9.81 -22.52 8.64
CA GLY A 898 9.36 -23.18 7.41
C GLY A 898 9.15 -22.27 6.20
N ILE A 899 8.53 -21.10 6.37
CA ILE A 899 8.23 -20.14 5.32
C ILE A 899 8.92 -18.77 5.52
N THR A 900 9.68 -18.63 6.60
CA THR A 900 10.47 -17.44 6.94
C THR A 900 11.84 -17.49 6.27
N HIS A 901 12.56 -16.35 6.33
CA HIS A 901 13.91 -16.26 5.76
C HIS A 901 14.87 -17.28 6.41
N PRO A 902 15.82 -17.89 5.66
CA PRO A 902 16.72 -18.91 6.23
C PRO A 902 17.54 -18.41 7.42
N THR A 903 18.11 -17.22 7.33
CA THR A 903 19.09 -16.69 8.27
C THR A 903 18.67 -15.42 8.97
N GLU A 904 17.92 -14.52 8.29
CA GLU A 904 17.52 -13.22 8.83
C GLU A 904 16.35 -13.34 9.80
N PHE A 905 16.21 -12.35 10.67
CA PHE A 905 15.16 -12.34 11.69
C PHE A 905 13.86 -11.79 11.12
N ASP A 906 12.93 -12.67 10.76
CA ASP A 906 11.59 -12.35 10.31
C ASP A 906 10.54 -13.31 10.88
N PHE A 907 9.28 -12.90 10.89
CA PHE A 907 8.14 -13.71 11.31
C PHE A 907 6.83 -13.20 10.72
N TYR A 908 5.84 -14.08 10.62
CA TYR A 908 4.47 -13.76 10.29
C TYR A 908 3.60 -13.71 11.54
N LEU A 909 2.73 -12.70 11.66
CA LEU A 909 1.80 -12.58 12.78
C LEU A 909 0.42 -12.16 12.27
N CYS A 910 -0.60 -12.97 12.57
CA CYS A 910 -2.01 -12.62 12.39
C CYS A 910 -2.60 -12.12 13.71
N SER A 911 -2.46 -10.83 13.98
CA SER A 911 -2.87 -10.23 15.26
C SER A 911 -4.37 -9.99 15.40
N HIS A 912 -5.16 -10.08 14.32
CA HIS A 912 -6.55 -9.64 14.26
C HIS A 912 -7.52 -10.76 13.90
N ALA A 913 -8.77 -10.64 14.36
CA ALA A 913 -9.87 -11.49 13.91
C ALA A 913 -10.34 -11.12 12.51
N GLY A 914 -10.46 -12.10 11.62
CA GLY A 914 -11.06 -11.92 10.31
C GLY A 914 -12.57 -11.67 10.40
N ILE A 915 -13.04 -10.54 9.86
CA ILE A 915 -14.47 -10.21 9.83
C ILE A 915 -15.14 -10.83 8.61
N GLN A 916 -14.48 -10.75 7.47
CA GLN A 916 -14.97 -11.23 6.18
C GLN A 916 -13.81 -11.70 5.32
N GLY A 917 -13.98 -12.82 4.64
CA GLY A 917 -12.96 -13.41 3.78
C GLY A 917 -11.81 -14.04 4.56
N THR A 918 -10.69 -14.27 3.90
CA THR A 918 -9.47 -14.89 4.48
C THR A 918 -8.62 -13.85 5.20
N SER A 919 -8.24 -14.14 6.45
CA SER A 919 -7.31 -13.31 7.22
C SER A 919 -5.95 -13.19 6.54
N ARG A 920 -5.35 -12.02 6.65
CA ARG A 920 -4.03 -11.73 6.10
C ARG A 920 -3.06 -11.46 7.23
N PRO A 921 -2.12 -12.37 7.53
CA PRO A 921 -1.07 -12.09 8.51
C PRO A 921 -0.22 -10.91 8.02
N SER A 922 0.45 -10.23 8.93
CA SER A 922 1.50 -9.27 8.59
C SER A 922 2.85 -9.95 8.66
N HIS A 923 3.78 -9.61 7.80
CA HIS A 923 5.16 -10.07 7.81
C HIS A 923 6.03 -8.98 8.40
N TYR A 924 6.83 -9.33 9.39
CA TYR A 924 7.76 -8.46 10.08
C TYR A 924 9.17 -8.90 9.77
N HIS A 925 10.01 -7.96 9.36
CA HIS A 925 11.41 -8.21 9.04
C HIS A 925 12.28 -7.24 9.83
N VAL A 926 13.17 -7.77 10.68
CA VAL A 926 14.08 -6.99 11.51
C VAL A 926 15.31 -6.65 10.69
N LEU A 927 15.50 -5.38 10.37
CA LEU A 927 16.65 -4.91 9.59
C LEU A 927 17.85 -4.55 10.47
N TRP A 928 17.59 -4.18 11.74
CA TRP A 928 18.60 -3.81 12.71
C TRP A 928 18.12 -4.06 14.14
N ASP A 929 18.99 -4.53 15.02
CA ASP A 929 18.61 -4.82 16.42
C ASP A 929 19.80 -4.65 17.41
N ASP A 930 19.97 -3.42 17.93
CA ASP A 930 20.92 -3.14 19.01
C ASP A 930 20.41 -3.65 20.37
N ASN A 931 19.08 -3.80 20.51
CA ASN A 931 18.43 -4.19 21.77
C ASN A 931 18.45 -5.71 22.03
N ARG A 932 18.88 -6.51 21.07
CA ARG A 932 19.06 -7.97 21.17
C ARG A 932 17.80 -8.71 21.61
N PHE A 933 16.67 -8.41 20.94
CA PHE A 933 15.42 -9.10 21.22
C PHE A 933 15.49 -10.59 20.92
N THR A 934 14.94 -11.41 21.82
CA THR A 934 14.57 -12.78 21.50
C THR A 934 13.33 -12.80 20.59
N ALA A 935 13.09 -13.91 19.90
CA ALA A 935 11.90 -14.06 19.05
C ALA A 935 10.60 -13.90 19.86
N ASP A 936 10.51 -14.51 21.03
CA ASP A 936 9.33 -14.42 21.88
C ASP A 936 9.07 -13.00 22.38
N GLU A 937 10.09 -12.28 22.83
CA GLU A 937 9.94 -10.90 23.29
C GLU A 937 9.44 -9.97 22.18
N LEU A 938 10.02 -10.04 20.98
CA LEU A 938 9.64 -9.16 19.89
C LEU A 938 8.25 -9.51 19.31
N GLN A 939 7.94 -10.80 19.18
CA GLN A 939 6.63 -11.27 18.71
C GLN A 939 5.53 -10.88 19.69
N THR A 940 5.76 -11.09 20.99
CA THR A 940 4.82 -10.71 22.05
C THR A 940 4.64 -9.19 22.12
N LEU A 941 5.72 -8.41 22.09
CA LEU A 941 5.67 -6.93 22.02
C LEU A 941 4.85 -6.46 20.82
N THR A 942 5.15 -6.99 19.64
CA THR A 942 4.45 -6.64 18.39
C THR A 942 2.95 -6.96 18.47
N TYR A 943 2.60 -8.11 19.04
CA TYR A 943 1.21 -8.51 19.25
C TYR A 943 0.50 -7.62 20.27
N GLN A 944 1.16 -7.27 21.36
CA GLN A 944 0.64 -6.35 22.38
C GLN A 944 0.35 -4.98 21.78
N LEU A 945 1.27 -4.41 20.98
CA LEU A 945 1.08 -3.12 20.29
C LEU A 945 -0.08 -3.12 19.29
N CYS A 946 -0.47 -4.27 18.75
CA CYS A 946 -1.67 -4.38 17.92
C CYS A 946 -2.99 -4.21 18.73
N HIS A 947 -2.94 -4.29 20.06
CA HIS A 947 -4.09 -4.10 20.95
C HIS A 947 -4.19 -2.69 21.53
N THR A 948 -3.18 -1.84 21.32
CA THR A 948 -3.16 -0.45 21.83
C THR A 948 -3.77 0.57 20.88
N TYR A 949 -4.36 0.13 19.76
CA TYR A 949 -4.98 1.02 18.78
C TYR A 949 -6.26 1.65 19.32
N VAL A 950 -6.25 2.98 19.47
CA VAL A 950 -7.26 3.72 20.25
C VAL A 950 -8.63 3.86 19.60
N ARG A 951 -8.80 3.59 18.30
CA ARG A 951 -10.05 3.90 17.56
C ARG A 951 -11.10 2.79 17.61
N CYS A 952 -10.79 1.63 18.16
CA CYS A 952 -11.74 0.52 18.32
C CYS A 952 -11.27 -0.45 19.41
N THR A 953 -12.20 -1.25 19.92
CA THR A 953 -11.95 -2.33 20.89
C THR A 953 -11.67 -3.66 20.20
N ARG A 954 -10.73 -3.62 19.24
CA ARG A 954 -10.27 -4.79 18.49
C ARG A 954 -8.78 -4.67 18.22
N SER A 955 -8.08 -5.80 18.23
CA SER A 955 -6.71 -5.85 17.72
C SER A 955 -6.68 -5.51 16.23
N VAL A 956 -5.66 -4.79 15.82
CA VAL A 956 -5.43 -4.38 14.44
C VAL A 956 -4.34 -5.22 13.80
N SER A 957 -4.27 -5.19 12.48
CA SER A 957 -3.40 -6.09 11.70
C SER A 957 -1.92 -5.70 11.70
N ILE A 958 -1.57 -4.52 12.19
CA ILE A 958 -0.19 -4.02 12.34
C ILE A 958 -0.08 -3.24 13.66
N PRO A 959 1.10 -3.07 14.24
CA PRO A 959 1.31 -2.33 15.48
C PRO A 959 0.76 -0.91 15.41
N ALA A 960 0.22 -0.43 16.54
CA ALA A 960 -0.41 0.88 16.61
C ALA A 960 0.45 2.02 16.06
N PRO A 961 1.77 2.14 16.36
CA PRO A 961 2.60 3.21 15.81
C PRO A 961 2.63 3.21 14.27
N ALA A 962 2.81 2.05 13.63
CA ALA A 962 2.76 1.95 12.16
C ALA A 962 1.37 2.33 11.60
N TYR A 963 0.31 1.93 12.29
CA TYR A 963 -1.05 2.29 11.90
C TYR A 963 -1.33 3.79 12.03
N TYR A 964 -0.82 4.43 13.07
CA TYR A 964 -0.96 5.87 13.28
C TYR A 964 -0.20 6.67 12.22
N ALA A 965 1.02 6.27 11.85
CA ALA A 965 1.75 6.91 10.75
C ALA A 965 0.92 6.90 9.45
N HIS A 966 0.26 5.78 9.15
CA HIS A 966 -0.68 5.67 8.04
C HIS A 966 -1.86 6.64 8.15
N LEU A 967 -2.46 6.80 9.35
CA LEU A 967 -3.55 7.76 9.57
C LEU A 967 -3.09 9.20 9.39
N VAL A 968 -1.92 9.54 9.88
CA VAL A 968 -1.30 10.87 9.77
C VAL A 968 -1.04 11.22 8.31
N ALA A 969 -0.40 10.32 7.55
CA ALA A 969 -0.14 10.52 6.13
C ALA A 969 -1.44 10.72 5.32
N PHE A 970 -2.50 9.95 5.65
CA PHE A 970 -3.83 10.16 5.05
C PHE A 970 -4.49 11.46 5.47
N ARG A 971 -4.33 11.89 6.72
CA ARG A 971 -4.85 13.16 7.21
C ARG A 971 -4.21 14.33 6.45
N ALA A 972 -2.90 14.32 6.28
CA ALA A 972 -2.16 15.34 5.55
C ALA A 972 -2.59 15.46 4.06
N ARG A 973 -3.07 14.36 3.44
CA ARG A 973 -3.70 14.42 2.10
C ARG A 973 -4.91 15.34 2.05
N TYR A 974 -5.72 15.40 3.11
CA TYR A 974 -6.87 16.30 3.17
C TYR A 974 -6.46 17.75 3.41
N HIS A 975 -5.30 17.99 4.04
CA HIS A 975 -4.75 19.34 4.21
C HIS A 975 -4.26 19.94 2.87
N LEU A 976 -3.80 19.10 1.93
CA LEU A 976 -3.30 19.47 0.60
C LEU A 976 -4.39 19.52 -0.49
N VAL A 977 -5.67 19.38 -0.18
CA VAL A 977 -6.74 19.48 -1.18
C VAL A 977 -6.83 20.93 -1.65
N GLU A 978 -6.48 21.16 -2.90
CA GLU A 978 -6.72 22.43 -3.61
C GLU A 978 -8.22 22.74 -3.57
N LYS A 979 -8.59 24.00 -3.35
CA LYS A 979 -9.93 24.49 -3.62
C LYS A 979 -10.13 24.31 -5.12
N GLU A 980 -10.93 23.31 -5.53
CA GLU A 980 -11.46 23.26 -6.89
C GLU A 980 -12.33 24.52 -7.04
N HIS A 981 -11.77 25.60 -7.54
CA HIS A 981 -12.56 26.72 -8.04
C HIS A 981 -13.42 26.17 -9.17
N ASP A 982 -14.70 26.15 -8.96
CA ASP A 982 -15.75 25.97 -9.97
C ASP A 982 -15.78 27.22 -10.84
N SER A 983 -14.69 27.48 -11.56
CA SER A 983 -14.61 28.57 -12.54
C SER A 983 -14.91 27.99 -13.91
N GLY A 984 -16.20 27.86 -14.19
CA GLY A 984 -16.69 27.98 -15.55
C GLY A 984 -16.44 29.40 -16.04
N GLU A 985 -15.24 29.68 -16.54
CA GLU A 985 -14.95 30.70 -17.54
C GLU A 985 -13.45 30.76 -17.76
N GLY A 986 -13.06 30.78 -19.03
CA GLY A 986 -11.67 30.85 -19.43
C GLY A 986 -11.01 32.16 -18.99
N SER A 987 -10.23 32.06 -17.92
CA SER A 987 -9.19 33.03 -17.62
C SER A 987 -7.84 32.37 -17.91
N ARG A 988 -7.29 32.71 -19.07
CA ARG A 988 -5.86 32.64 -19.33
C ARG A 988 -5.18 33.63 -18.38
N TYR A 989 -4.09 33.18 -17.72
CA TYR A 989 -3.23 33.98 -16.86
C TYR A 989 -3.80 34.39 -15.49
N SER A 990 -3.70 33.53 -14.50
CA SER A 990 -3.10 33.86 -13.23
C SER A 990 -2.19 32.71 -12.82
N ASP A 991 -0.94 32.91 -13.01
CA ASP A 991 0.17 32.05 -12.61
C ASP A 991 0.34 32.22 -11.09
N ASN A 992 -0.53 31.57 -10.29
CA ASN A 992 -0.28 31.41 -8.87
C ASN A 992 0.74 30.27 -8.69
N SER A 993 1.97 30.52 -9.20
CA SER A 993 3.14 29.66 -9.00
C SER A 993 3.48 29.49 -7.52
N ASP A 994 3.08 30.39 -6.66
CA ASP A 994 3.45 30.42 -5.23
C ASP A 994 2.81 29.31 -4.39
N GLU A 995 1.60 28.86 -4.71
CA GLU A 995 0.95 27.77 -3.94
C GLU A 995 1.54 26.37 -4.23
N ARG A 996 2.30 26.21 -5.30
CA ARG A 996 2.95 24.94 -5.67
C ARG A 996 4.42 24.85 -5.29
N THR A 997 4.96 25.84 -4.65
CA THR A 997 6.32 25.79 -4.16
C THR A 997 6.47 24.71 -3.07
N PRO A 998 7.61 24.02 -2.98
CA PRO A 998 7.86 23.03 -1.90
C PRO A 998 7.65 23.64 -0.51
N THR A 999 7.97 24.90 -0.31
CA THR A 999 7.79 25.63 0.95
C THR A 999 6.30 25.84 1.28
N ALA A 1000 5.47 26.21 0.31
CA ALA A 1000 4.03 26.38 0.50
C ALA A 1000 3.36 25.04 0.83
N MET A 1001 3.75 23.96 0.15
CA MET A 1001 3.26 22.62 0.44
C MET A 1001 3.69 22.13 1.83
N ALA A 1002 4.91 22.43 2.27
CA ALA A 1002 5.38 22.09 3.60
C ALA A 1002 4.56 22.83 4.67
N ARG A 1003 4.29 24.13 4.49
CA ARG A 1003 3.42 24.91 5.39
C ARG A 1003 2.00 24.37 5.46
N ALA A 1004 1.45 23.92 4.33
CA ALA A 1004 0.09 23.37 4.25
C ALA A 1004 -0.12 22.08 5.05
N VAL A 1005 0.93 21.34 5.40
CA VAL A 1005 0.84 20.11 6.22
C VAL A 1005 1.31 20.32 7.66
N THR A 1006 1.82 21.50 8.00
CA THR A 1006 2.29 21.83 9.35
C THR A 1006 1.11 22.06 10.27
N VAL A 1007 0.94 21.21 11.28
CA VAL A 1007 -0.19 21.31 12.23
C VAL A 1007 0.03 22.40 13.26
N HIS A 1008 -1.07 22.96 13.77
CA HIS A 1008 -1.06 23.98 14.82
C HIS A 1008 -0.38 23.46 16.10
N PRO A 1009 0.39 24.32 16.84
CA PRO A 1009 1.06 23.91 18.07
C PRO A 1009 0.17 23.23 19.11
N ASP A 1010 -1.08 23.70 19.28
CA ASP A 1010 -2.05 23.09 20.20
C ASP A 1010 -2.48 21.67 19.78
N THR A 1011 -2.31 21.31 18.50
CA THR A 1011 -2.70 20.04 17.93
C THR A 1011 -1.59 18.98 17.97
N ILE A 1012 -0.32 19.43 17.99
CA ILE A 1012 0.82 18.52 17.85
C ILE A 1012 0.98 17.53 19.02
N ASN A 1013 0.52 17.91 20.21
CA ASN A 1013 0.62 17.12 21.44
C ASN A 1013 -0.55 16.16 21.67
N VAL A 1014 -1.52 16.12 20.75
CA VAL A 1014 -2.71 15.25 20.82
C VAL A 1014 -2.86 14.42 19.55
N MET A 1015 -3.60 13.33 19.65
CA MET A 1015 -3.81 12.43 18.52
C MET A 1015 -4.94 12.94 17.59
N TYR A 1016 -4.76 14.11 16.99
CA TYR A 1016 -5.74 14.79 16.13
C TYR A 1016 -6.20 13.92 14.93
N TYR A 1017 -5.33 13.04 14.46
CA TYR A 1017 -5.58 12.12 13.35
C TYR A 1017 -6.45 10.91 13.73
N ALA A 1018 -6.77 10.70 15.00
CA ALA A 1018 -7.58 9.59 15.52
C ALA A 1018 -9.05 9.62 15.09
#